data_b112bd9de11823940581b93c54392139
#
_entry.id   b112bd9de11823940581b93c54392139
#
_cell.length_a   1.000
_cell.length_b   1.000
_cell.length_c   1.000
_cell.angle_alpha   90.00
_cell.angle_beta   90.00
_cell.angle_gamma   90.00
#
_symmetry.space_group_name_H-M   'P 1'
#
loop_
_entity.id
_entity.type
_entity.pdbx_description
1 polymer ?
#
loop_
_entity_poly.entity_id
_entity_poly.type
_entity_poly.pdbx_seq_one_letter_code
_entity_poly.pdbx_strand_id
1 'polypeptide(L)'
;MEKLPGIDDIPSSRERLLELLDSLKQALLSAPGNAANHAAIAEVWRRLGQPQLAIRHATEAARHDPACLDAYRILGGAHAMCGDWRQAGAAYYECLKHNPRDARSAVGMARAFAGLGQPDQAIRTLRQAAALNPDSAEVAIHLGSDLAARAEHVEAIGAFQNALRLEPCNQKALHGLAAAQLHARQPAESAATYRRILDRRSDDADALDGLGRALLEQGRASDAEAVFLDALRLRPFKYEILRGLHQALIRQGRTKEAEQAAARAAAAAAVPTERVRHDLAMLLYDASLSPMDIRRRTIEIVAPGRVEEKTPPWPVMRDRHRALRIGWLSSDFRFHVVAMNLRPVVQHLDPAGFEQFFYADSRIDDPLTEFFRLRAAGWRIVEGLSDAEVADLIRRDSIDILVVLAGRFDANRPLFAHRRASPVQISYHDPATSGLAQMDYLVSDRYLTPRGQIAAFTERVLRLPSFYIIDPPEDPPPVSRLPMAASRSVTLACFNNPLKISQAVLKLWASILERIPGCRLALRYHQYYRGQEPRRRIHEEFARYGIHADRIVMSHDIHTSHEHLSTYHGIDLALDPSPFSGSTTTFEALWMGVPVITRPGDTMASRWTASILRTVGLDEFIAKSDEEYVAIACRWLEKPDSLAALRQTLRARVASSPLCDGRLRSRQLARLFRAVANRRHRGLAEENTGS
;
A
#
# COMPACT_ATOMS: atom_id res chain seq x y z
N MET A 1 -56.82 -27.12 10.19
CA MET A 1 -55.49 -26.61 10.65
C MET A 1 -54.61 -26.56 9.41
N GLU A 2 -54.42 -25.37 8.87
CA GLU A 2 -53.42 -25.18 7.78
C GLU A 2 -52.04 -25.54 8.32
N LYS A 3 -51.30 -26.28 7.52
CA LYS A 3 -49.94 -26.71 7.85
C LYS A 3 -49.09 -25.44 7.95
N LEU A 4 -48.60 -25.09 9.12
CA LEU A 4 -47.70 -23.93 9.30
C LEU A 4 -46.46 -24.10 8.42
N PRO A 5 -45.97 -23.02 7.78
CA PRO A 5 -44.84 -23.09 6.86
C PRO A 5 -43.57 -23.55 7.56
N GLY A 6 -42.75 -24.33 6.87
CA GLY A 6 -41.39 -24.65 7.32
C GLY A 6 -40.53 -23.38 7.43
N ILE A 7 -39.39 -23.46 8.12
CA ILE A 7 -38.54 -22.31 8.35
C ILE A 7 -38.00 -21.73 7.03
N ASP A 8 -37.78 -22.56 6.02
CA ASP A 8 -37.35 -22.14 4.70
C ASP A 8 -38.45 -21.44 3.89
N ASP A 9 -39.73 -21.69 4.23
CA ASP A 9 -40.92 -21.10 3.57
C ASP A 9 -41.39 -19.77 4.19
N ILE A 10 -40.70 -19.27 5.24
CA ILE A 10 -41.04 -18.03 5.93
C ILE A 10 -40.89 -16.85 4.97
N PRO A 11 -41.92 -16.00 4.78
CA PRO A 11 -41.89 -14.89 3.83
C PRO A 11 -40.84 -13.83 4.17
N SER A 12 -40.46 -13.02 3.18
CA SER A 12 -39.47 -11.95 3.35
C SER A 12 -40.08 -10.56 3.57
N SER A 13 -41.41 -10.37 3.25
CA SER A 13 -42.05 -9.08 3.45
C SER A 13 -42.43 -8.86 4.92
N ARG A 14 -42.21 -7.64 5.43
CA ARG A 14 -42.46 -7.30 6.85
C ARG A 14 -43.90 -7.52 7.25
N GLU A 15 -44.83 -7.21 6.38
CA GLU A 15 -46.27 -7.35 6.62
C GLU A 15 -46.66 -8.83 6.82
N ARG A 16 -46.25 -9.70 5.88
CA ARG A 16 -46.48 -11.15 5.97
C ARG A 16 -45.73 -11.81 7.15
N LEU A 17 -44.56 -11.27 7.53
CA LEU A 17 -43.85 -11.72 8.73
C LEU A 17 -44.67 -11.46 10.02
N LEU A 18 -45.32 -10.30 10.11
CA LEU A 18 -46.16 -9.96 11.28
C LEU A 18 -47.44 -10.83 11.33
N GLU A 19 -48.09 -11.05 10.20
CA GLU A 19 -49.25 -11.95 10.11
C GLU A 19 -48.87 -13.39 10.52
N LEU A 20 -47.76 -13.90 10.03
CA LEU A 20 -47.25 -15.22 10.39
C LEU A 20 -46.92 -15.29 11.89
N LEU A 21 -46.31 -14.22 12.44
CA LEU A 21 -45.97 -14.15 13.86
C LEU A 21 -47.20 -14.30 14.75
N ASP A 22 -48.31 -13.64 14.41
CA ASP A 22 -49.55 -13.72 15.18
C ASP A 22 -50.19 -15.11 15.07
N SER A 23 -50.17 -15.72 13.89
CA SER A 23 -50.65 -17.10 13.70
C SER A 23 -49.79 -18.11 14.50
N LEU A 24 -48.47 -17.95 14.50
CA LEU A 24 -47.57 -18.81 15.28
C LEU A 24 -47.73 -18.63 16.79
N LYS A 25 -47.96 -17.40 17.26
CA LYS A 25 -48.27 -17.14 18.69
C LYS A 25 -49.57 -17.83 19.13
N GLN A 26 -50.60 -17.78 18.30
CA GLN A 26 -51.86 -18.49 18.58
C GLN A 26 -51.66 -20.01 18.64
N ALA A 27 -50.89 -20.57 17.70
CA ALA A 27 -50.52 -21.97 17.71
C ALA A 27 -49.75 -22.37 18.98
N LEU A 28 -48.89 -21.47 19.48
CA LEU A 28 -48.10 -21.70 20.68
C LEU A 28 -48.97 -21.70 21.96
N LEU A 29 -50.07 -20.94 21.99
CA LEU A 29 -51.04 -21.01 23.10
C LEU A 29 -51.66 -22.40 23.26
N SER A 30 -51.87 -23.11 22.14
CA SER A 30 -52.43 -24.47 22.13
C SER A 30 -51.38 -25.55 22.41
N ALA A 31 -50.11 -25.27 22.11
CA ALA A 31 -48.99 -26.20 22.29
C ALA A 31 -47.71 -25.46 22.78
N PRO A 32 -47.66 -25.05 24.06
CA PRO A 32 -46.57 -24.19 24.57
C PRO A 32 -45.15 -24.79 24.47
N GLY A 33 -45.05 -26.12 24.43
CA GLY A 33 -43.77 -26.82 24.30
C GLY A 33 -43.39 -27.23 22.86
N ASN A 34 -44.05 -26.71 21.85
CA ASN A 34 -43.77 -27.07 20.48
C ASN A 34 -42.47 -26.36 19.98
N ALA A 35 -41.39 -27.11 19.92
CA ALA A 35 -40.09 -26.62 19.51
C ALA A 35 -40.09 -26.01 18.10
N ALA A 36 -40.82 -26.61 17.15
CA ALA A 36 -40.90 -26.10 15.78
C ALA A 36 -41.56 -24.71 15.70
N ASN A 37 -42.65 -24.50 16.49
CA ASN A 37 -43.29 -23.20 16.54
C ASN A 37 -42.37 -22.14 17.19
N HIS A 38 -41.65 -22.50 18.25
CA HIS A 38 -40.67 -21.61 18.85
C HIS A 38 -39.55 -21.26 17.87
N ALA A 39 -39.02 -22.22 17.12
CA ALA A 39 -37.99 -21.97 16.11
C ALA A 39 -38.53 -21.08 14.96
N ALA A 40 -39.76 -21.30 14.51
CA ALA A 40 -40.36 -20.45 13.48
C ALA A 40 -40.57 -19.00 13.97
N ILE A 41 -41.04 -18.80 15.20
CA ILE A 41 -41.17 -17.48 15.81
C ILE A 41 -39.79 -16.81 15.94
N ALA A 42 -38.79 -17.57 16.34
CA ALA A 42 -37.41 -17.07 16.45
C ALA A 42 -36.86 -16.59 15.08
N GLU A 43 -37.10 -17.34 14.01
CA GLU A 43 -36.68 -16.94 12.66
C GLU A 43 -37.41 -15.68 12.19
N VAL A 44 -38.75 -15.58 12.47
CA VAL A 44 -39.50 -14.36 12.16
C VAL A 44 -38.90 -13.15 12.88
N TRP A 45 -38.59 -13.25 14.19
CA TRP A 45 -37.98 -12.18 14.94
C TRP A 45 -36.58 -11.82 14.39
N ARG A 46 -35.80 -12.82 14.02
CA ARG A 46 -34.47 -12.60 13.41
C ARG A 46 -34.59 -11.81 12.10
N ARG A 47 -35.56 -12.17 11.23
CA ARG A 47 -35.84 -11.44 9.96
C ARG A 47 -36.40 -10.04 10.20
N LEU A 48 -37.13 -9.83 11.30
CA LEU A 48 -37.62 -8.50 11.72
C LEU A 48 -36.52 -7.63 12.37
N GLY A 49 -35.28 -8.11 12.48
CA GLY A 49 -34.19 -7.37 13.09
C GLY A 49 -34.24 -7.26 14.60
N GLN A 50 -34.91 -8.22 15.27
CA GLN A 50 -35.07 -8.29 16.73
C GLN A 50 -34.30 -9.49 17.30
N PRO A 51 -32.96 -9.44 17.35
CA PRO A 51 -32.15 -10.61 17.67
C PRO A 51 -32.35 -11.12 19.10
N GLN A 52 -32.63 -10.25 20.08
CA GLN A 52 -32.88 -10.67 21.48
C GLN A 52 -34.12 -11.51 21.62
N LEU A 53 -35.20 -11.15 20.90
CA LEU A 53 -36.43 -11.95 20.88
C LEU A 53 -36.21 -13.26 20.13
N ALA A 54 -35.42 -13.24 19.05
CA ALA A 54 -35.03 -14.44 18.34
C ALA A 54 -34.26 -15.41 19.26
N ILE A 55 -33.25 -14.91 20.00
CA ILE A 55 -32.47 -15.70 20.96
C ILE A 55 -33.38 -16.35 22.00
N ARG A 56 -34.31 -15.59 22.59
CA ARG A 56 -35.24 -16.11 23.59
C ARG A 56 -36.07 -17.30 23.05
N HIS A 57 -36.71 -17.14 21.90
CA HIS A 57 -37.54 -18.20 21.34
C HIS A 57 -36.73 -19.38 20.81
N ALA A 58 -35.57 -19.15 20.22
CA ALA A 58 -34.67 -20.22 19.75
C ALA A 58 -34.12 -21.02 20.96
N THR A 59 -33.81 -20.37 22.09
CA THR A 59 -33.42 -21.05 23.33
C THR A 59 -34.54 -21.96 23.87
N GLU A 60 -35.80 -21.49 23.86
CA GLU A 60 -36.94 -22.32 24.24
C GLU A 60 -37.14 -23.51 23.27
N ALA A 61 -36.94 -23.28 21.95
CA ALA A 61 -36.97 -24.37 20.97
C ALA A 61 -35.93 -25.44 21.28
N ALA A 62 -34.69 -25.06 21.53
CA ALA A 62 -33.61 -25.98 21.87
C ALA A 62 -33.81 -26.67 23.22
N ARG A 63 -34.47 -26.01 24.18
CA ARG A 63 -34.84 -26.60 25.48
C ARG A 63 -35.91 -27.70 25.35
N HIS A 64 -36.91 -27.48 24.50
CA HIS A 64 -37.97 -28.43 24.26
C HIS A 64 -37.58 -29.60 23.36
N ASP A 65 -36.71 -29.34 22.40
CA ASP A 65 -36.10 -30.34 21.51
C ASP A 65 -34.60 -30.07 21.31
N PRO A 66 -33.75 -30.73 22.08
CA PRO A 66 -32.28 -30.61 21.92
C PRO A 66 -31.75 -31.07 20.55
N ALA A 67 -32.56 -31.78 19.75
CA ALA A 67 -32.18 -32.17 18.40
C ALA A 67 -32.67 -31.19 17.32
N CYS A 68 -33.36 -30.12 17.72
CA CYS A 68 -33.84 -29.10 16.79
C CYS A 68 -32.68 -28.27 16.17
N LEU A 69 -32.18 -28.69 15.02
CA LEU A 69 -31.07 -28.03 14.31
C LEU A 69 -31.39 -26.59 13.94
N ASP A 70 -32.64 -26.29 13.60
CA ASP A 70 -33.08 -24.94 13.26
C ASP A 70 -32.97 -23.98 14.44
N ALA A 71 -33.25 -24.46 15.66
CA ALA A 71 -33.10 -23.65 16.87
C ALA A 71 -31.64 -23.19 17.05
N TYR A 72 -30.69 -24.09 16.91
CA TYR A 72 -29.25 -23.76 17.02
C TYR A 72 -28.78 -22.88 15.89
N ARG A 73 -29.23 -23.09 14.65
CA ARG A 73 -28.88 -22.26 13.50
C ARG A 73 -29.38 -20.82 13.67
N ILE A 74 -30.61 -20.65 14.16
CA ILE A 74 -31.21 -19.34 14.45
C ILE A 74 -30.51 -18.67 15.63
N LEU A 75 -30.20 -19.41 16.71
CA LEU A 75 -29.37 -18.91 17.82
C LEU A 75 -28.03 -18.36 17.33
N GLY A 76 -27.32 -19.13 16.53
CA GLY A 76 -26.03 -18.69 15.95
C GLY A 76 -26.19 -17.41 15.15
N GLY A 77 -27.21 -17.33 14.27
CA GLY A 77 -27.49 -16.15 13.47
C GLY A 77 -27.86 -14.92 14.31
N ALA A 78 -28.67 -15.10 15.33
CA ALA A 78 -29.12 -14.03 16.22
C ALA A 78 -28.00 -13.49 17.12
N HIS A 79 -27.13 -14.36 17.67
CA HIS A 79 -25.95 -13.95 18.40
C HIS A 79 -24.96 -13.22 17.50
N ALA A 80 -24.76 -13.67 16.25
CA ALA A 80 -23.92 -12.97 15.27
C ALA A 80 -24.44 -11.56 14.95
N MET A 81 -25.77 -11.36 14.90
CA MET A 81 -26.37 -10.03 14.74
C MET A 81 -26.10 -9.10 15.93
N CYS A 82 -25.94 -9.67 17.14
CA CYS A 82 -25.55 -8.91 18.34
C CYS A 82 -24.04 -8.68 18.46
N GLY A 83 -23.21 -9.25 17.57
CA GLY A 83 -21.75 -9.24 17.71
C GLY A 83 -21.20 -10.25 18.71
N ASP A 84 -22.05 -11.13 19.27
CA ASP A 84 -21.67 -12.15 20.27
C ASP A 84 -21.08 -13.37 19.57
N TRP A 85 -19.93 -13.19 18.91
CA TRP A 85 -19.29 -14.21 18.06
C TRP A 85 -18.99 -15.53 18.79
N ARG A 86 -18.68 -15.47 20.10
CA ARG A 86 -18.41 -16.66 20.90
C ARG A 86 -19.68 -17.52 21.07
N GLN A 87 -20.78 -16.90 21.38
CA GLN A 87 -22.09 -17.60 21.53
C GLN A 87 -22.61 -18.09 20.16
N ALA A 88 -22.40 -17.25 19.11
CA ALA A 88 -22.71 -17.66 17.74
C ALA A 88 -21.99 -18.94 17.35
N GLY A 89 -20.65 -18.98 17.58
CA GLY A 89 -19.83 -20.16 17.32
C GLY A 89 -20.28 -21.39 18.10
N ALA A 90 -20.59 -21.25 19.38
CA ALA A 90 -21.10 -22.35 20.22
C ALA A 90 -22.42 -22.93 19.69
N ALA A 91 -23.34 -22.07 19.27
CA ALA A 91 -24.61 -22.52 18.69
C ALA A 91 -24.42 -23.27 17.36
N TYR A 92 -23.60 -22.74 16.46
CA TYR A 92 -23.28 -23.42 15.19
C TYR A 92 -22.54 -24.74 15.43
N TYR A 93 -21.65 -24.80 16.42
CA TYR A 93 -20.97 -26.04 16.79
C TYR A 93 -21.95 -27.13 17.21
N GLU A 94 -22.95 -26.82 18.06
CA GLU A 94 -23.99 -27.80 18.43
C GLU A 94 -24.78 -28.27 17.20
N CYS A 95 -25.09 -27.39 16.25
CA CYS A 95 -25.72 -27.78 14.99
C CYS A 95 -24.84 -28.78 14.21
N LEU A 96 -23.54 -28.47 14.04
CA LEU A 96 -22.58 -29.28 13.28
C LEU A 96 -22.25 -30.61 13.97
N LYS A 97 -22.37 -30.69 15.31
CA LYS A 97 -22.21 -31.93 16.06
C LYS A 97 -23.30 -32.95 15.72
N HIS A 98 -24.54 -32.47 15.52
CA HIS A 98 -25.68 -33.32 15.12
C HIS A 98 -25.72 -33.55 13.59
N ASN A 99 -25.36 -32.55 12.79
CA ASN A 99 -25.29 -32.66 11.34
C ASN A 99 -24.00 -32.03 10.79
N PRO A 100 -22.89 -32.79 10.67
CA PRO A 100 -21.62 -32.30 10.13
C PRO A 100 -21.68 -31.78 8.68
N ARG A 101 -22.75 -32.13 7.94
CA ARG A 101 -22.98 -31.68 6.56
C ARG A 101 -23.86 -30.44 6.45
N ASP A 102 -24.24 -29.79 7.57
CA ASP A 102 -24.99 -28.54 7.46
C ASP A 102 -24.09 -27.39 6.98
N ALA A 103 -24.13 -27.15 5.66
CA ALA A 103 -23.35 -26.11 4.98
C ALA A 103 -23.61 -24.70 5.59
N ARG A 104 -24.86 -24.38 5.93
CA ARG A 104 -25.24 -23.05 6.50
C ARG A 104 -24.59 -22.82 7.88
N SER A 105 -24.61 -23.85 8.73
CA SER A 105 -23.98 -23.76 10.06
C SER A 105 -22.46 -23.72 9.95
N ALA A 106 -21.86 -24.43 9.00
CA ALA A 106 -20.42 -24.39 8.77
C ALA A 106 -19.96 -22.99 8.31
N VAL A 107 -20.71 -22.35 7.40
CA VAL A 107 -20.47 -20.95 6.99
C VAL A 107 -20.68 -20.00 8.17
N GLY A 108 -21.74 -20.21 8.97
CA GLY A 108 -21.99 -19.42 10.17
C GLY A 108 -20.86 -19.52 11.20
N MET A 109 -20.34 -20.73 11.43
CA MET A 109 -19.21 -20.98 12.34
C MET A 109 -17.92 -20.33 11.83
N ALA A 110 -17.63 -20.40 10.53
CA ALA A 110 -16.49 -19.72 9.93
C ALA A 110 -16.58 -18.20 10.13
N ARG A 111 -17.77 -17.61 9.92
CA ARG A 111 -18.01 -16.18 10.19
C ARG A 111 -17.81 -15.83 11.67
N ALA A 112 -18.21 -16.72 12.60
CA ALA A 112 -17.98 -16.53 14.02
C ALA A 112 -16.47 -16.53 14.34
N PHE A 113 -15.68 -17.44 13.75
CA PHE A 113 -14.22 -17.42 13.89
C PHE A 113 -13.60 -16.14 13.31
N ALA A 114 -14.05 -15.69 12.13
CA ALA A 114 -13.59 -14.43 11.54
C ALA A 114 -13.89 -13.23 12.46
N GLY A 115 -15.10 -13.17 13.03
CA GLY A 115 -15.50 -12.14 13.99
C GLY A 115 -14.70 -12.17 15.31
N LEU A 116 -14.17 -13.32 15.70
CA LEU A 116 -13.24 -13.50 16.83
C LEU A 116 -11.77 -13.17 16.47
N GLY A 117 -11.48 -12.74 15.22
CA GLY A 117 -10.12 -12.51 14.78
C GLY A 117 -9.31 -13.78 14.53
N GLN A 118 -9.96 -14.90 14.21
CA GLN A 118 -9.35 -16.21 13.99
C GLN A 118 -9.55 -16.70 12.53
N PRO A 119 -9.02 -15.98 11.52
CA PRO A 119 -9.27 -16.28 10.11
C PRO A 119 -8.76 -17.67 9.68
N ASP A 120 -7.66 -18.16 10.28
CA ASP A 120 -7.15 -19.50 9.96
C ASP A 120 -8.12 -20.61 10.37
N GLN A 121 -8.83 -20.43 11.48
CA GLN A 121 -9.88 -21.37 11.90
C GLN A 121 -11.10 -21.28 10.99
N ALA A 122 -11.47 -20.08 10.52
CA ALA A 122 -12.55 -19.89 9.56
C ALA A 122 -12.25 -20.66 8.25
N ILE A 123 -11.08 -20.47 7.67
CA ILE A 123 -10.67 -21.15 6.45
C ILE A 123 -10.62 -22.68 6.64
N ARG A 124 -10.05 -23.18 7.74
CA ARG A 124 -10.06 -24.63 8.04
C ARG A 124 -11.49 -25.19 8.12
N THR A 125 -12.39 -24.46 8.77
CA THR A 125 -13.81 -24.86 8.86
C THR A 125 -14.46 -24.92 7.47
N LEU A 126 -14.19 -23.92 6.62
CA LEU A 126 -14.73 -23.88 5.25
C LEU A 126 -14.12 -24.94 4.34
N ARG A 127 -12.81 -25.23 4.45
CA ARG A 127 -12.17 -26.34 3.71
C ARG A 127 -12.80 -27.69 4.10
N GLN A 128 -13.03 -27.92 5.39
CA GLN A 128 -13.72 -29.12 5.87
C GLN A 128 -15.17 -29.18 5.36
N ALA A 129 -15.90 -28.06 5.44
CA ALA A 129 -17.26 -27.97 4.92
C ALA A 129 -17.32 -28.23 3.41
N ALA A 130 -16.38 -27.69 2.63
CA ALA A 130 -16.31 -27.94 1.19
C ALA A 130 -16.04 -29.42 0.84
N ALA A 131 -15.22 -30.10 1.64
CA ALA A 131 -14.98 -31.54 1.47
C ALA A 131 -16.24 -32.37 1.76
N LEU A 132 -17.04 -31.96 2.77
CA LEU A 132 -18.29 -32.64 3.13
C LEU A 132 -19.47 -32.28 2.20
N ASN A 133 -19.43 -31.09 1.57
CA ASN A 133 -20.50 -30.55 0.74
C ASN A 133 -19.92 -30.06 -0.62
N PRO A 134 -19.42 -30.94 -1.48
CA PRO A 134 -18.82 -30.55 -2.75
C PRO A 134 -19.79 -29.87 -3.72
N ASP A 135 -21.10 -30.03 -3.49
CA ASP A 135 -22.18 -29.46 -4.30
C ASP A 135 -22.75 -28.16 -3.70
N SER A 136 -22.13 -27.59 -2.69
CA SER A 136 -22.56 -26.31 -2.11
C SER A 136 -21.78 -25.13 -2.71
N ALA A 137 -22.44 -24.38 -3.59
CA ALA A 137 -21.89 -23.14 -4.14
C ALA A 137 -21.66 -22.09 -3.02
N GLU A 138 -22.53 -22.05 -2.01
CA GLU A 138 -22.42 -21.12 -0.86
C GLU A 138 -21.10 -21.34 -0.11
N VAL A 139 -20.77 -22.59 0.24
CA VAL A 139 -19.52 -22.90 0.94
C VAL A 139 -18.31 -22.52 0.08
N ALA A 140 -18.35 -22.84 -1.21
CA ALA A 140 -17.26 -22.54 -2.15
C ALA A 140 -17.05 -21.02 -2.28
N ILE A 141 -18.13 -20.21 -2.31
CA ILE A 141 -18.05 -18.73 -2.37
C ILE A 141 -17.42 -18.17 -1.09
N HIS A 142 -17.85 -18.64 0.09
CA HIS A 142 -17.29 -18.16 1.35
C HIS A 142 -15.82 -18.58 1.50
N LEU A 143 -15.47 -19.81 1.12
CA LEU A 143 -14.07 -20.25 1.11
C LEU A 143 -13.22 -19.37 0.18
N GLY A 144 -13.68 -19.12 -1.04
CA GLY A 144 -12.99 -18.24 -1.98
C GLY A 144 -12.82 -16.81 -1.44
N SER A 145 -13.84 -16.28 -0.76
CA SER A 145 -13.80 -14.93 -0.18
C SER A 145 -12.79 -14.84 0.97
N ASP A 146 -12.77 -15.82 1.88
CA ASP A 146 -11.85 -15.82 3.02
C ASP A 146 -10.40 -16.08 2.58
N LEU A 147 -10.18 -16.95 1.57
CA LEU A 147 -8.87 -17.14 0.94
C LEU A 147 -8.37 -15.88 0.24
N ALA A 148 -9.25 -15.18 -0.49
CA ALA A 148 -8.89 -13.92 -1.15
C ALA A 148 -8.52 -12.84 -0.12
N ALA A 149 -9.22 -12.76 1.00
CA ALA A 149 -8.91 -11.85 2.11
C ALA A 149 -7.54 -12.15 2.76
N ARG A 150 -7.05 -13.39 2.64
CA ARG A 150 -5.73 -13.83 3.10
C ARG A 150 -4.64 -13.73 2.01
N ALA A 151 -4.97 -13.14 0.87
CA ALA A 151 -4.12 -13.10 -0.32
C ALA A 151 -3.74 -14.48 -0.92
N GLU A 152 -4.44 -15.55 -0.53
CA GLU A 152 -4.30 -16.90 -1.10
C GLU A 152 -5.07 -16.98 -2.43
N HIS A 153 -4.70 -16.10 -3.38
CA HIS A 153 -5.50 -15.83 -4.58
C HIS A 153 -5.64 -17.04 -5.51
N VAL A 154 -4.63 -17.90 -5.60
CA VAL A 154 -4.68 -19.08 -6.47
C VAL A 154 -5.73 -20.09 -5.98
N GLU A 155 -5.77 -20.35 -4.67
CA GLU A 155 -6.80 -21.23 -4.09
C GLU A 155 -8.18 -20.59 -4.14
N ALA A 156 -8.27 -19.25 -3.92
CA ALA A 156 -9.51 -18.50 -4.05
C ALA A 156 -10.11 -18.63 -5.45
N ILE A 157 -9.29 -18.54 -6.51
CA ILE A 157 -9.71 -18.78 -7.90
C ILE A 157 -10.33 -20.16 -8.04
N GLY A 158 -9.69 -21.22 -7.52
CA GLY A 158 -10.22 -22.57 -7.56
C GLY A 158 -11.57 -22.72 -6.85
N ALA A 159 -11.73 -22.10 -5.68
CA ALA A 159 -12.99 -22.10 -4.94
C ALA A 159 -14.11 -21.39 -5.70
N PHE A 160 -13.86 -20.21 -6.26
CA PHE A 160 -14.86 -19.47 -7.05
C PHE A 160 -15.20 -20.20 -8.37
N GLN A 161 -14.23 -20.83 -9.03
CA GLN A 161 -14.49 -21.66 -10.20
C GLN A 161 -15.38 -22.86 -9.87
N ASN A 162 -15.18 -23.52 -8.71
CA ASN A 162 -16.08 -24.57 -8.25
C ASN A 162 -17.48 -24.03 -8.01
N ALA A 163 -17.64 -22.89 -7.36
CA ALA A 163 -18.94 -22.23 -7.19
C ALA A 163 -19.64 -21.95 -8.52
N LEU A 164 -18.90 -21.46 -9.52
CA LEU A 164 -19.43 -21.17 -10.87
C LEU A 164 -19.72 -22.42 -11.71
N ARG A 165 -19.09 -23.55 -11.41
CA ARG A 165 -19.47 -24.84 -12.00
C ARG A 165 -20.86 -25.27 -11.53
N LEU A 166 -21.18 -25.00 -10.28
CA LEU A 166 -22.49 -25.31 -9.67
C LEU A 166 -23.56 -24.27 -10.05
N GLU A 167 -23.18 -23.01 -9.98
CA GLU A 167 -24.06 -21.87 -10.28
C GLU A 167 -23.37 -20.92 -11.28
N PRO A 168 -23.46 -21.16 -12.61
CA PRO A 168 -22.70 -20.42 -13.62
C PRO A 168 -22.97 -18.92 -13.68
N CYS A 169 -24.07 -18.47 -13.06
CA CYS A 169 -24.53 -17.09 -13.09
C CYS A 169 -24.42 -16.37 -11.74
N ASN A 170 -23.80 -17.02 -10.74
CA ASN A 170 -23.69 -16.43 -9.41
C ASN A 170 -22.81 -15.19 -9.44
N GLN A 171 -23.43 -14.04 -9.20
CA GLN A 171 -22.78 -12.73 -9.28
C GLN A 171 -21.62 -12.58 -8.29
N LYS A 172 -21.82 -13.07 -7.05
CA LYS A 172 -20.78 -13.00 -6.00
C LYS A 172 -19.54 -13.81 -6.41
N ALA A 173 -19.76 -15.01 -6.96
CA ALA A 173 -18.68 -15.85 -7.43
C ALA A 173 -17.95 -15.26 -8.64
N LEU A 174 -18.66 -14.62 -9.59
CA LEU A 174 -18.06 -13.94 -10.74
C LEU A 174 -17.21 -12.74 -10.30
N HIS A 175 -17.72 -11.87 -9.45
CA HIS A 175 -16.95 -10.74 -8.92
C HIS A 175 -15.74 -11.21 -8.10
N GLY A 176 -15.92 -12.22 -7.24
CA GLY A 176 -14.84 -12.81 -6.47
C GLY A 176 -13.74 -13.42 -7.33
N LEU A 177 -14.13 -14.18 -8.37
CA LEU A 177 -13.20 -14.76 -9.34
C LEU A 177 -12.39 -13.68 -10.06
N ALA A 178 -13.08 -12.68 -10.61
CA ALA A 178 -12.44 -11.62 -11.37
C ALA A 178 -11.44 -10.81 -10.51
N ALA A 179 -11.81 -10.49 -9.27
CA ALA A 179 -10.93 -9.81 -8.33
C ALA A 179 -9.72 -10.68 -7.93
N ALA A 180 -9.94 -11.96 -7.62
CA ALA A 180 -8.87 -12.90 -7.29
C ALA A 180 -7.89 -13.09 -8.47
N GLN A 181 -8.38 -13.20 -9.70
CA GLN A 181 -7.56 -13.26 -10.92
C GLN A 181 -6.69 -12.00 -11.09
N LEU A 182 -7.25 -10.82 -10.83
CA LEU A 182 -6.50 -9.56 -10.92
C LEU A 182 -5.35 -9.53 -9.91
N HIS A 183 -5.61 -9.92 -8.67
CA HIS A 183 -4.59 -9.99 -7.62
C HIS A 183 -3.56 -11.11 -7.86
N ALA A 184 -3.96 -12.22 -8.49
CA ALA A 184 -3.08 -13.29 -8.92
C ALA A 184 -2.24 -12.95 -10.17
N ARG A 185 -2.24 -11.69 -10.62
CA ARG A 185 -1.53 -11.23 -11.82
C ARG A 185 -2.02 -11.89 -13.12
N GLN A 186 -3.30 -12.22 -13.20
CA GLN A 186 -3.99 -12.77 -14.37
C GLN A 186 -4.96 -11.71 -14.96
N PRO A 187 -4.47 -10.55 -15.47
CA PRO A 187 -5.33 -9.44 -15.85
C PRO A 187 -6.15 -9.72 -17.12
N ALA A 188 -5.73 -10.64 -17.99
CA ALA A 188 -6.48 -11.00 -19.17
C ALA A 188 -7.74 -11.82 -18.82
N GLU A 189 -7.58 -12.81 -17.95
CA GLU A 189 -8.65 -13.65 -17.41
C GLU A 189 -9.63 -12.82 -16.57
N SER A 190 -9.10 -11.92 -15.71
CA SER A 190 -9.90 -10.99 -14.94
C SER A 190 -10.79 -10.13 -15.83
N ALA A 191 -10.21 -9.51 -16.88
CA ALA A 191 -10.98 -8.70 -17.83
C ALA A 191 -12.06 -9.51 -18.55
N ALA A 192 -11.77 -10.77 -18.92
CA ALA A 192 -12.76 -11.65 -19.53
C ALA A 192 -13.90 -11.96 -18.55
N THR A 193 -13.59 -12.21 -17.28
CA THR A 193 -14.59 -12.49 -16.23
C THR A 193 -15.45 -11.25 -15.96
N TYR A 194 -14.89 -10.05 -15.88
CA TYR A 194 -15.66 -8.81 -15.72
C TYR A 194 -16.57 -8.54 -16.93
N ARG A 195 -16.13 -8.82 -18.17
CA ARG A 195 -17.00 -8.71 -19.35
C ARG A 195 -18.20 -9.66 -19.25
N ARG A 196 -18.02 -10.90 -18.79
CA ARG A 196 -19.14 -11.82 -18.56
C ARG A 196 -20.18 -11.28 -17.58
N ILE A 197 -19.78 -10.47 -16.59
CA ILE A 197 -20.70 -9.77 -15.70
C ILE A 197 -21.45 -8.69 -16.48
N LEU A 198 -20.72 -7.85 -17.25
CA LEU A 198 -21.24 -6.72 -17.98
C LEU A 198 -22.14 -7.12 -19.15
N ASP A 199 -21.92 -8.28 -19.79
CA ASP A 199 -22.79 -8.85 -20.81
C ASP A 199 -24.22 -9.10 -20.28
N ARG A 200 -24.37 -9.27 -18.97
CA ARG A 200 -25.67 -9.50 -18.30
C ARG A 200 -26.21 -8.26 -17.61
N ARG A 201 -25.30 -7.43 -17.11
CA ARG A 201 -25.60 -6.20 -16.37
C ARG A 201 -24.61 -5.12 -16.80
N SER A 202 -24.93 -4.46 -17.89
CA SER A 202 -24.08 -3.40 -18.44
C SER A 202 -23.95 -2.17 -17.52
N ASP A 203 -24.86 -2.05 -16.53
CA ASP A 203 -24.91 -0.98 -15.51
C ASP A 203 -24.23 -1.36 -14.19
N ASP A 204 -23.39 -2.39 -14.18
CA ASP A 204 -22.62 -2.77 -12.98
C ASP A 204 -21.35 -1.93 -12.87
N ALA A 205 -21.40 -0.83 -12.10
CA ALA A 205 -20.30 0.09 -11.93
C ALA A 205 -19.07 -0.54 -11.24
N ASP A 206 -19.25 -1.55 -10.38
CA ASP A 206 -18.15 -2.24 -9.73
C ASP A 206 -17.45 -3.20 -10.72
N ALA A 207 -18.19 -3.81 -11.63
CA ALA A 207 -17.62 -4.61 -12.71
C ALA A 207 -16.87 -3.74 -13.75
N LEU A 208 -17.40 -2.55 -14.07
CA LEU A 208 -16.71 -1.57 -14.93
C LEU A 208 -15.40 -1.10 -14.25
N ASP A 209 -15.39 -0.75 -12.96
CA ASP A 209 -14.17 -0.39 -12.25
C ASP A 209 -13.14 -1.52 -12.30
N GLY A 210 -13.56 -2.76 -12.01
CA GLY A 210 -12.70 -3.93 -12.07
C GLY A 210 -12.13 -4.19 -13.46
N LEU A 211 -12.94 -4.05 -14.51
CA LEU A 211 -12.51 -4.16 -15.91
C LEU A 211 -11.48 -3.09 -16.25
N GLY A 212 -11.73 -1.83 -15.86
CA GLY A 212 -10.80 -0.72 -16.07
C GLY A 212 -9.44 -0.99 -15.43
N ARG A 213 -9.41 -1.50 -14.21
CA ARG A 213 -8.17 -1.90 -13.53
C ARG A 213 -7.46 -3.07 -14.22
N ALA A 214 -8.20 -4.08 -14.65
CA ALA A 214 -7.62 -5.20 -15.39
C ALA A 214 -7.03 -4.76 -16.74
N LEU A 215 -7.65 -3.80 -17.43
CA LEU A 215 -7.12 -3.19 -18.64
C LEU A 215 -5.86 -2.36 -18.37
N LEU A 216 -5.80 -1.63 -17.26
CA LEU A 216 -4.59 -0.92 -16.85
C LEU A 216 -3.42 -1.88 -16.63
N GLU A 217 -3.63 -3.01 -15.96
CA GLU A 217 -2.59 -4.02 -15.77
C GLU A 217 -2.14 -4.69 -17.08
N GLN A 218 -3.02 -4.70 -18.11
CA GLN A 218 -2.67 -5.10 -19.47
C GLN A 218 -1.94 -4.00 -20.26
N GLY A 219 -1.76 -2.80 -19.70
CA GLY A 219 -1.17 -1.64 -20.37
C GLY A 219 -2.11 -0.96 -21.37
N ARG A 220 -3.41 -1.26 -21.36
CA ARG A 220 -4.46 -0.73 -22.26
C ARG A 220 -5.11 0.51 -21.65
N ALA A 221 -4.32 1.56 -21.43
CA ALA A 221 -4.75 2.74 -20.68
C ALA A 221 -5.92 3.51 -21.32
N SER A 222 -5.96 3.59 -22.66
CA SER A 222 -7.06 4.27 -23.36
C SER A 222 -8.38 3.50 -23.25
N ASP A 223 -8.32 2.17 -23.32
CA ASP A 223 -9.52 1.35 -23.14
C ASP A 223 -10.01 1.41 -21.68
N ALA A 224 -9.07 1.44 -20.73
CA ALA A 224 -9.38 1.60 -19.32
C ALA A 224 -10.05 2.95 -19.02
N GLU A 225 -9.56 4.04 -19.64
CA GLU A 225 -10.18 5.37 -19.54
C GLU A 225 -11.64 5.33 -19.99
N ALA A 226 -11.93 4.77 -21.17
CA ALA A 226 -13.29 4.67 -21.68
C ALA A 226 -14.21 3.95 -20.68
N VAL A 227 -13.75 2.82 -20.15
CA VAL A 227 -14.51 2.02 -19.15
C VAL A 227 -14.70 2.77 -17.83
N PHE A 228 -13.69 3.50 -17.34
CA PHE A 228 -13.85 4.33 -16.14
C PHE A 228 -14.81 5.50 -16.36
N LEU A 229 -14.82 6.10 -17.54
CA LEU A 229 -15.79 7.14 -17.87
C LEU A 229 -17.22 6.59 -17.89
N ASP A 230 -17.45 5.38 -18.41
CA ASP A 230 -18.75 4.72 -18.34
C ASP A 230 -19.14 4.41 -16.89
N ALA A 231 -18.22 3.92 -16.07
CA ALA A 231 -18.46 3.71 -14.65
C ALA A 231 -18.81 5.02 -13.91
N LEU A 232 -18.18 6.14 -14.27
CA LEU A 232 -18.46 7.45 -13.68
C LEU A 232 -19.80 8.05 -14.13
N ARG A 233 -20.37 7.64 -15.26
CA ARG A 233 -21.76 8.00 -15.62
C ARG A 233 -22.76 7.37 -14.64
N LEU A 234 -22.46 6.17 -14.15
CA LEU A 234 -23.30 5.47 -13.17
C LEU A 234 -23.03 5.97 -11.73
N ARG A 235 -21.77 6.22 -11.39
CA ARG A 235 -21.34 6.67 -10.06
C ARG A 235 -20.35 7.85 -10.15
N PRO A 236 -20.82 9.09 -10.36
CA PRO A 236 -19.98 10.26 -10.70
C PRO A 236 -18.94 10.66 -9.65
N PHE A 237 -19.16 10.29 -8.40
CA PHE A 237 -18.31 10.68 -7.26
C PHE A 237 -17.68 9.48 -6.55
N LYS A 238 -17.59 8.33 -7.22
CA LYS A 238 -16.95 7.15 -6.63
C LYS A 238 -15.42 7.32 -6.70
N TYR A 239 -14.80 7.42 -5.53
CA TYR A 239 -13.36 7.67 -5.40
C TYR A 239 -12.50 6.66 -6.16
N GLU A 240 -12.76 5.36 -6.00
CA GLU A 240 -11.98 4.29 -6.61
C GLU A 240 -11.96 4.40 -8.15
N ILE A 241 -13.11 4.73 -8.74
CA ILE A 241 -13.25 4.90 -10.20
C ILE A 241 -12.48 6.15 -10.68
N LEU A 242 -12.60 7.27 -9.96
CA LEU A 242 -11.86 8.50 -10.25
C LEU A 242 -10.34 8.29 -10.13
N ARG A 243 -9.91 7.52 -9.15
CA ARG A 243 -8.50 7.12 -8.99
C ARG A 243 -8.03 6.24 -10.16
N GLY A 244 -8.88 5.30 -10.60
CA GLY A 244 -8.62 4.49 -11.79
C GLY A 244 -8.48 5.35 -13.05
N LEU A 245 -9.38 6.32 -13.25
CA LEU A 245 -9.30 7.28 -14.34
C LEU A 245 -8.01 8.13 -14.29
N HIS A 246 -7.65 8.64 -13.11
CA HIS A 246 -6.37 9.34 -12.91
C HIS A 246 -5.18 8.48 -13.36
N GLN A 247 -5.12 7.21 -12.93
CA GLN A 247 -4.05 6.30 -13.33
C GLN A 247 -4.04 6.05 -14.85
N ALA A 248 -5.22 5.91 -15.47
CA ALA A 248 -5.34 5.74 -16.90
C ALA A 248 -4.79 6.95 -17.67
N LEU A 249 -5.13 8.16 -17.24
CA LEU A 249 -4.66 9.42 -17.80
C LEU A 249 -3.15 9.64 -17.60
N ILE A 250 -2.62 9.30 -16.41
CA ILE A 250 -1.17 9.32 -16.13
C ILE A 250 -0.45 8.37 -17.09
N ARG A 251 -0.93 7.14 -17.26
CA ARG A 251 -0.33 6.16 -18.17
C ARG A 251 -0.41 6.58 -19.64
N GLN A 252 -1.32 7.48 -19.99
CA GLN A 252 -1.39 8.13 -21.30
C GLN A 252 -0.54 9.41 -21.38
N GLY A 253 0.06 9.87 -20.30
CA GLY A 253 0.83 11.11 -20.24
C GLY A 253 -0.01 12.39 -20.26
N ARG A 254 -1.33 12.30 -20.09
CA ARG A 254 -2.29 13.43 -20.04
C ARG A 254 -2.33 14.04 -18.64
N THR A 255 -1.21 14.66 -18.23
CA THR A 255 -0.99 15.12 -16.84
C THR A 255 -2.02 16.12 -16.34
N LYS A 256 -2.41 17.12 -17.16
CA LYS A 256 -3.41 18.12 -16.75
C LYS A 256 -4.79 17.48 -16.47
N GLU A 257 -5.21 16.55 -17.31
CA GLU A 257 -6.48 15.85 -17.12
C GLU A 257 -6.39 14.84 -15.97
N ALA A 258 -5.23 14.23 -15.79
CA ALA A 258 -4.96 13.38 -14.65
C ALA A 258 -5.02 14.17 -13.32
N GLU A 259 -4.46 15.38 -13.27
CA GLU A 259 -4.58 16.30 -12.13
C GLU A 259 -6.04 16.66 -11.82
N GLN A 260 -6.86 16.93 -12.87
CA GLN A 260 -8.29 17.18 -12.69
C GLN A 260 -9.03 15.94 -12.16
N ALA A 261 -8.73 14.75 -12.68
CA ALA A 261 -9.30 13.50 -12.18
C ALA A 261 -8.89 13.23 -10.72
N ALA A 262 -7.63 13.50 -10.37
CA ALA A 262 -7.13 13.39 -9.01
C ALA A 262 -7.81 14.39 -8.06
N ALA A 263 -7.99 15.64 -8.48
CA ALA A 263 -8.69 16.64 -7.68
C ALA A 263 -10.17 16.24 -7.44
N ARG A 264 -10.85 15.68 -8.47
CA ARG A 264 -12.20 15.12 -8.31
C ARG A 264 -12.23 13.92 -7.39
N ALA A 265 -11.25 13.01 -7.50
CA ALA A 265 -11.10 11.86 -6.60
C ALA A 265 -10.87 12.34 -5.15
N ALA A 266 -10.00 13.30 -4.97
CA ALA A 266 -9.72 13.89 -3.66
C ALA A 266 -10.96 14.58 -3.04
N ALA A 267 -11.80 15.22 -3.85
CA ALA A 267 -13.06 15.81 -3.40
C ALA A 267 -14.13 14.75 -3.07
N ALA A 268 -14.09 13.60 -3.75
CA ALA A 268 -15.01 12.47 -3.57
C ALA A 268 -14.58 11.50 -2.46
N ALA A 269 -13.32 11.60 -1.99
CA ALA A 269 -12.79 10.72 -0.97
C ALA A 269 -13.58 10.86 0.34
N ALA A 270 -14.09 9.74 0.82
CA ALA A 270 -14.76 9.68 2.13
C ALA A 270 -13.77 9.89 3.29
N VAL A 271 -12.45 9.66 3.04
CA VAL A 271 -11.38 9.80 4.02
C VAL A 271 -10.50 10.99 3.64
N PRO A 272 -10.46 12.05 4.46
CA PRO A 272 -9.62 13.24 4.21
C PRO A 272 -8.14 12.91 3.99
N THR A 273 -7.66 11.81 4.56
CA THR A 273 -6.26 11.36 4.52
C THR A 273 -5.74 11.08 3.09
N GLU A 274 -6.55 10.50 2.21
CA GLU A 274 -6.14 10.21 0.83
C GLU A 274 -5.95 11.48 0.00
N ARG A 275 -6.83 12.45 0.20
CA ARG A 275 -6.69 13.78 -0.38
C ARG A 275 -5.38 14.43 0.09
N VAL A 276 -5.13 14.40 1.39
CA VAL A 276 -3.92 14.99 1.99
C VAL A 276 -2.66 14.34 1.41
N ARG A 277 -2.62 13.01 1.30
CA ARG A 277 -1.47 12.30 0.69
C ARG A 277 -1.22 12.74 -0.75
N HIS A 278 -2.28 12.78 -1.56
CA HIS A 278 -2.15 13.22 -2.96
C HIS A 278 -1.61 14.63 -3.05
N ASP A 279 -2.23 15.58 -2.34
CA ASP A 279 -1.85 17.00 -2.40
C ASP A 279 -0.41 17.20 -1.91
N LEU A 280 0.01 16.51 -0.84
CA LEU A 280 1.38 16.54 -0.33
C LEU A 280 2.40 15.95 -1.30
N ALA A 281 2.07 14.85 -1.98
CA ALA A 281 2.95 14.21 -2.95
C ALA A 281 3.15 15.12 -4.18
N MET A 282 2.09 15.75 -4.67
CA MET A 282 2.14 16.61 -5.87
C MET A 282 3.03 17.84 -5.68
N LEU A 283 3.19 18.36 -4.45
CA LEU A 283 4.12 19.47 -4.19
C LEU A 283 5.58 19.15 -4.58
N LEU A 284 5.97 17.88 -4.57
CA LEU A 284 7.35 17.47 -4.87
C LEU A 284 7.67 17.44 -6.37
N TYR A 285 6.64 17.39 -7.21
CA TYR A 285 6.77 17.38 -8.67
C TYR A 285 6.64 18.76 -9.30
N ASP A 286 6.26 19.78 -8.53
CA ASP A 286 6.12 21.17 -8.99
C ASP A 286 7.48 21.90 -8.91
N ALA A 287 8.12 22.07 -10.07
CA ALA A 287 9.42 22.74 -10.18
C ALA A 287 9.39 24.25 -9.84
N SER A 288 8.22 24.86 -9.76
CA SER A 288 8.05 26.29 -9.46
C SER A 288 8.12 26.59 -7.96
N LEU A 289 7.98 25.56 -7.10
CA LEU A 289 7.90 25.74 -5.66
C LEU A 289 9.29 25.81 -5.00
N SER A 290 9.50 26.86 -4.23
CA SER A 290 10.63 26.95 -3.29
C SER A 290 10.44 26.02 -2.09
N PRO A 291 11.51 25.68 -1.33
CA PRO A 291 11.39 24.93 -0.08
C PRO A 291 10.42 25.57 0.94
N MET A 292 10.36 26.91 0.98
CA MET A 292 9.47 27.66 1.85
C MET A 292 8.01 27.59 1.37
N ASP A 293 7.78 27.56 0.04
CA ASP A 293 6.43 27.36 -0.51
C ASP A 293 5.93 25.96 -0.22
N ILE A 294 6.77 24.93 -0.36
CA ILE A 294 6.45 23.56 0.01
C ILE A 294 6.07 23.49 1.49
N ARG A 295 6.87 24.12 2.38
CA ARG A 295 6.54 24.18 3.81
C ARG A 295 5.19 24.85 4.07
N ARG A 296 4.96 26.02 3.50
CA ARG A 296 3.72 26.78 3.66
C ARG A 296 2.51 25.98 3.21
N ARG A 297 2.55 25.45 1.97
CA ARG A 297 1.46 24.65 1.41
C ARG A 297 1.26 23.33 2.16
N THR A 298 2.34 22.70 2.62
CA THR A 298 2.23 21.49 3.47
C THR A 298 1.45 21.79 4.74
N ILE A 299 1.78 22.89 5.45
CA ILE A 299 1.05 23.32 6.67
C ILE A 299 -0.43 23.57 6.35
N GLU A 300 -0.73 24.27 5.25
CA GLU A 300 -2.12 24.55 4.81
C GLU A 300 -2.90 23.25 4.54
N ILE A 301 -2.28 22.26 3.89
CA ILE A 301 -2.90 20.97 3.56
C ILE A 301 -3.19 20.14 4.82
N VAL A 302 -2.28 20.13 5.81
CA VAL A 302 -2.43 19.31 7.01
C VAL A 302 -3.22 19.98 8.13
N ALA A 303 -3.40 21.30 8.09
CA ALA A 303 -4.09 22.08 9.14
C ALA A 303 -5.53 21.60 9.44
N PRO A 304 -6.37 21.24 8.44
CA PRO A 304 -7.73 20.77 8.70
C PRO A 304 -7.80 19.45 9.51
N GLY A 305 -6.73 18.65 9.51
CA GLY A 305 -6.63 17.41 10.29
C GLY A 305 -6.20 17.60 11.75
N ARG A 306 -5.99 18.84 12.19
CA ARG A 306 -5.55 19.13 13.55
C ARG A 306 -6.60 18.69 14.56
N VAL A 307 -6.19 17.83 15.48
CA VAL A 307 -7.00 17.33 16.59
C VAL A 307 -6.48 17.98 17.86
N GLU A 308 -7.35 18.68 18.58
CA GLU A 308 -7.06 19.17 19.92
C GLU A 308 -7.31 18.03 20.94
N GLU A 309 -6.40 17.08 20.99
CA GLU A 309 -6.40 16.08 22.07
C GLU A 309 -5.50 16.56 23.22
N LYS A 310 -6.03 16.55 24.44
CA LYS A 310 -5.20 16.65 25.63
C LYS A 310 -4.30 15.42 25.68
N THR A 311 -3.04 15.59 25.32
CA THR A 311 -2.06 14.51 25.42
C THR A 311 -1.92 14.14 26.90
N PRO A 312 -2.13 12.88 27.30
CA PRO A 312 -1.91 12.44 28.67
C PRO A 312 -0.42 12.68 29.05
N PRO A 313 -0.15 12.98 30.30
CA PRO A 313 1.24 13.17 30.75
C PRO A 313 2.03 11.89 30.51
N TRP A 314 3.17 12.03 29.83
CA TRP A 314 4.06 10.90 29.57
C TRP A 314 4.82 10.53 30.85
N PRO A 315 4.92 9.24 31.19
CA PRO A 315 5.69 8.83 32.37
C PRO A 315 7.18 9.18 32.16
N VAL A 316 7.78 9.77 33.17
CA VAL A 316 9.23 9.99 33.18
C VAL A 316 9.93 8.63 33.26
N MET A 317 10.82 8.37 32.34
CA MET A 317 11.59 7.13 32.31
C MET A 317 12.52 7.05 33.55
N ARG A 318 12.18 6.18 34.51
CA ARG A 318 12.95 6.02 35.75
C ARG A 318 14.27 5.29 35.54
N ASP A 319 14.27 4.28 34.66
CA ASP A 319 15.47 3.52 34.29
C ASP A 319 15.96 3.97 32.88
N ARG A 320 17.09 4.67 32.86
CA ARG A 320 17.73 5.16 31.62
C ARG A 320 18.52 4.07 30.88
N HIS A 321 18.69 2.90 31.49
CA HIS A 321 19.46 1.80 30.93
C HIS A 321 18.59 0.72 30.30
N ARG A 322 17.27 0.74 30.50
CA ARG A 322 16.37 -0.19 29.84
C ARG A 322 16.41 -0.05 28.31
N ALA A 323 16.03 -1.12 27.64
CA ALA A 323 15.81 -1.06 26.19
C ALA A 323 14.74 0.00 25.83
N LEU A 324 15.02 0.80 24.80
CA LEU A 324 14.05 1.74 24.24
C LEU A 324 13.09 0.98 23.33
N ARG A 325 11.80 1.28 23.44
CA ARG A 325 10.75 0.77 22.57
C ARG A 325 10.60 1.69 21.36
N ILE A 326 10.98 1.17 20.20
CA ILE A 326 10.88 1.86 18.91
C ILE A 326 9.67 1.35 18.18
N GLY A 327 8.69 2.21 17.93
CA GLY A 327 7.55 1.91 17.06
C GLY A 327 7.85 2.34 15.63
N TRP A 328 7.65 1.46 14.68
CA TRP A 328 7.74 1.73 13.25
C TRP A 328 6.32 1.70 12.66
N LEU A 329 5.85 2.80 12.08
CA LEU A 329 4.51 2.90 11.48
C LEU A 329 4.65 3.09 9.97
N SER A 330 4.12 2.15 9.17
CA SER A 330 4.08 2.24 7.71
C SER A 330 3.11 1.25 7.08
N SER A 331 2.65 1.57 5.85
CA SER A 331 1.98 0.65 4.92
C SER A 331 2.96 -0.24 4.15
N ASP A 332 4.27 -0.02 4.28
CA ASP A 332 5.27 -0.50 3.34
C ASP A 332 6.17 -1.62 3.87
N PHE A 333 5.80 -2.29 4.97
CA PHE A 333 6.50 -3.49 5.48
C PHE A 333 6.25 -4.72 4.59
N ARG A 334 6.47 -4.56 3.31
CA ARG A 334 6.31 -5.52 2.22
C ARG A 334 7.40 -5.30 1.19
N PHE A 335 7.42 -6.02 0.08
CA PHE A 335 8.37 -5.75 -1.01
C PHE A 335 8.15 -4.33 -1.57
N HIS A 336 8.83 -3.39 -0.97
CA HIS A 336 8.74 -1.97 -1.25
C HIS A 336 10.07 -1.26 -0.93
N VAL A 337 10.37 -0.16 -1.63
CA VAL A 337 11.63 0.59 -1.49
C VAL A 337 11.89 1.04 -0.04
N VAL A 338 10.86 1.52 0.67
CA VAL A 338 10.99 1.97 2.07
C VAL A 338 11.40 0.80 2.97
N ALA A 339 10.79 -0.36 2.80
CA ALA A 339 11.14 -1.56 3.56
C ALA A 339 12.55 -2.06 3.23
N MET A 340 12.94 -2.04 1.96
CA MET A 340 14.30 -2.39 1.53
C MET A 340 15.36 -1.48 2.15
N ASN A 341 15.06 -0.18 2.29
CA ASN A 341 15.94 0.78 2.94
C ASN A 341 15.93 0.64 4.47
N LEU A 342 14.84 0.18 5.07
CA LEU A 342 14.74 -0.05 6.52
C LEU A 342 15.37 -1.38 6.94
N ARG A 343 15.32 -2.41 6.10
CA ARG A 343 15.81 -3.77 6.37
C ARG A 343 17.21 -3.80 7.01
N PRO A 344 18.26 -3.16 6.43
CA PRO A 344 19.61 -3.18 7.00
C PRO A 344 19.69 -2.49 8.37
N VAL A 345 18.81 -1.54 8.65
CA VAL A 345 18.72 -0.90 9.99
C VAL A 345 18.15 -1.87 11.00
N VAL A 346 16.99 -2.45 10.72
CA VAL A 346 16.28 -3.37 11.62
C VAL A 346 17.12 -4.62 11.91
N GLN A 347 17.83 -5.12 10.88
CA GLN A 347 18.70 -6.30 11.01
C GLN A 347 19.83 -6.13 12.02
N HIS A 348 20.37 -4.92 12.16
CA HIS A 348 21.57 -4.65 12.96
C HIS A 348 21.32 -3.77 14.18
N LEU A 349 20.07 -3.38 14.46
CA LEU A 349 19.75 -2.65 15.67
C LEU A 349 19.86 -3.62 16.86
N ASP A 350 20.68 -3.24 17.86
CA ASP A 350 20.99 -4.08 19.02
C ASP A 350 19.72 -4.39 19.84
N PRO A 351 19.27 -5.65 19.91
CA PRO A 351 18.06 -6.02 20.65
C PRO A 351 18.16 -5.85 22.17
N ALA A 352 19.38 -5.85 22.72
CA ALA A 352 19.57 -5.56 24.14
C ALA A 352 19.30 -4.09 24.49
N GLY A 353 19.47 -3.21 23.51
CA GLY A 353 19.25 -1.77 23.68
C GLY A 353 17.94 -1.25 23.11
N PHE A 354 17.25 -2.03 22.24
CA PHE A 354 16.07 -1.58 21.49
C PHE A 354 15.08 -2.71 21.26
N GLU A 355 13.85 -2.54 21.74
CA GLU A 355 12.70 -3.39 21.41
C GLU A 355 11.98 -2.77 20.22
N GLN A 356 11.78 -3.53 19.13
CA GLN A 356 11.19 -3.03 17.89
C GLN A 356 9.73 -3.47 17.76
N PHE A 357 8.82 -2.52 17.64
CA PHE A 357 7.39 -2.74 17.42
C PHE A 357 7.01 -2.24 16.02
N PHE A 358 6.25 -3.04 15.28
CA PHE A 358 5.83 -2.70 13.92
C PHE A 358 4.31 -2.56 13.86
N TYR A 359 3.86 -1.42 13.35
CA TYR A 359 2.45 -1.10 13.10
C TYR A 359 2.24 -1.10 11.58
N ALA A 360 1.86 -2.27 11.06
CA ALA A 360 1.72 -2.51 9.63
C ALA A 360 0.35 -2.06 9.13
N ASP A 361 0.32 -0.99 8.34
CA ASP A 361 -0.89 -0.49 7.70
C ASP A 361 -1.15 -1.19 6.35
N SER A 362 -0.96 -2.50 6.33
CA SER A 362 -1.14 -3.40 5.19
C SER A 362 -1.26 -4.84 5.67
N ARG A 363 -2.08 -5.64 4.99
CA ARG A 363 -2.21 -7.08 5.20
C ARG A 363 -1.42 -7.91 4.19
N ILE A 364 -0.65 -7.27 3.32
CA ILE A 364 0.22 -7.98 2.38
C ILE A 364 1.26 -8.75 3.18
N ASP A 365 1.42 -10.03 2.84
CA ASP A 365 2.35 -10.96 3.49
C ASP A 365 3.30 -11.51 2.42
N ASP A 366 4.55 -11.09 2.48
CA ASP A 366 5.61 -11.50 1.57
C ASP A 366 6.90 -11.79 2.36
N PRO A 367 7.97 -12.31 1.74
CA PRO A 367 9.21 -12.65 2.44
C PRO A 367 9.83 -11.46 3.20
N LEU A 368 9.63 -10.22 2.73
CA LEU A 368 10.14 -9.04 3.42
C LEU A 368 9.27 -8.68 4.63
N THR A 369 7.95 -8.88 4.56
CA THR A 369 7.03 -8.78 5.69
C THR A 369 7.43 -9.75 6.80
N GLU A 370 7.71 -11.01 6.44
CA GLU A 370 8.13 -12.05 7.38
C GLU A 370 9.48 -11.71 8.04
N PHE A 371 10.42 -11.12 7.28
CA PHE A 371 11.68 -10.63 7.82
C PHE A 371 11.48 -9.66 9.00
N PHE A 372 10.55 -8.69 8.88
CA PHE A 372 10.22 -7.73 9.94
C PHE A 372 9.48 -8.39 11.09
N ARG A 373 8.52 -9.27 10.79
CA ARG A 373 7.73 -10.00 11.79
C ARG A 373 8.61 -10.82 12.73
N LEU A 374 9.61 -11.53 12.19
CA LEU A 374 10.55 -12.35 12.98
C LEU A 374 11.47 -11.52 13.92
N ARG A 375 11.60 -10.21 13.66
CA ARG A 375 12.45 -9.31 14.48
C ARG A 375 11.65 -8.39 15.38
N ALA A 376 10.33 -8.50 15.34
CA ALA A 376 9.43 -7.67 16.10
C ALA A 376 9.31 -8.18 17.55
N ALA A 377 9.49 -7.30 18.53
CA ALA A 377 8.99 -7.48 19.89
C ALA A 377 7.45 -7.41 19.93
N GLY A 378 6.85 -6.69 18.99
CA GLY A 378 5.42 -6.65 18.75
C GLY A 378 5.09 -6.36 17.28
N TRP A 379 4.22 -7.16 16.68
CA TRP A 379 3.69 -6.96 15.34
C TRP A 379 2.20 -6.67 15.41
N ARG A 380 1.75 -5.55 14.84
CA ARG A 380 0.36 -5.10 14.86
C ARG A 380 -0.09 -4.75 13.45
N ILE A 381 -1.16 -5.39 12.96
CA ILE A 381 -1.83 -4.98 11.73
C ILE A 381 -2.80 -3.85 12.10
N VAL A 382 -2.60 -2.67 11.52
CA VAL A 382 -3.39 -1.47 11.80
C VAL A 382 -4.23 -1.01 10.62
N GLU A 383 -4.17 -1.73 9.51
CA GLU A 383 -5.02 -1.49 8.35
C GLU A 383 -6.50 -1.59 8.74
N GLY A 384 -7.28 -0.58 8.37
CA GLY A 384 -8.69 -0.47 8.70
C GLY A 384 -9.00 0.14 10.07
N LEU A 385 -8.00 0.35 10.94
CA LEU A 385 -8.18 1.07 12.19
C LEU A 385 -8.11 2.59 11.97
N SER A 386 -8.88 3.35 12.75
CA SER A 386 -8.77 4.81 12.81
C SER A 386 -7.44 5.24 13.43
N ASP A 387 -7.02 6.49 13.16
CA ASP A 387 -5.80 7.06 13.79
C ASP A 387 -5.88 7.10 15.31
N ALA A 388 -7.09 7.24 15.89
CA ALA A 388 -7.30 7.18 17.33
C ALA A 388 -7.02 5.79 17.90
N GLU A 389 -7.58 4.73 17.29
CA GLU A 389 -7.36 3.36 17.72
C GLU A 389 -5.90 2.94 17.60
N VAL A 390 -5.23 3.36 16.51
CA VAL A 390 -3.78 3.11 16.31
C VAL A 390 -2.95 3.85 17.37
N ALA A 391 -3.29 5.10 17.69
CA ALA A 391 -2.60 5.87 18.73
C ALA A 391 -2.76 5.21 20.11
N ASP A 392 -3.95 4.73 20.45
CA ASP A 392 -4.19 4.02 21.71
C ASP A 392 -3.43 2.69 21.78
N LEU A 393 -3.31 1.98 20.67
CA LEU A 393 -2.50 0.76 20.57
C LEU A 393 -1.01 1.05 20.84
N ILE A 394 -0.48 2.10 20.21
CA ILE A 394 0.91 2.54 20.39
C ILE A 394 1.16 2.98 21.84
N ARG A 395 0.21 3.69 22.47
CA ARG A 395 0.29 4.08 23.88
C ARG A 395 0.30 2.87 24.82
N ARG A 396 -0.57 1.87 24.57
CA ARG A 396 -0.60 0.60 25.33
C ARG A 396 0.71 -0.17 25.24
N ASP A 397 1.34 -0.17 24.05
CA ASP A 397 2.66 -0.80 23.86
C ASP A 397 3.79 0.02 24.52
N SER A 398 3.49 1.20 25.09
CA SER A 398 4.42 2.09 25.80
C SER A 398 5.65 2.44 24.94
N ILE A 399 5.41 2.86 23.70
CA ILE A 399 6.45 3.24 22.74
C ILE A 399 7.15 4.52 23.18
N ASP A 400 8.48 4.51 23.25
CA ASP A 400 9.30 5.68 23.60
C ASP A 400 9.49 6.62 22.39
N ILE A 401 9.74 6.02 21.23
CA ILE A 401 9.99 6.73 19.98
C ILE A 401 9.14 6.10 18.87
N LEU A 402 8.25 6.86 18.28
CA LEU A 402 7.52 6.46 17.09
C LEU A 402 8.23 7.02 15.87
N VAL A 403 8.57 6.15 14.93
CA VAL A 403 9.10 6.51 13.62
C VAL A 403 8.01 6.31 12.57
N VAL A 404 7.55 7.40 11.96
CA VAL A 404 6.59 7.40 10.86
C VAL A 404 7.38 7.38 9.56
N LEU A 405 7.17 6.35 8.74
CA LEU A 405 7.91 6.15 7.49
C LEU A 405 7.11 6.67 6.30
N ALA A 406 7.76 7.49 5.46
CA ALA A 406 7.23 7.94 4.16
C ALA A 406 5.78 8.47 4.18
N GLY A 407 5.41 9.24 5.18
CA GLY A 407 4.03 9.58 5.55
C GLY A 407 3.14 10.09 4.40
N ARG A 408 3.70 10.73 3.36
CA ARG A 408 2.97 11.29 2.22
C ARG A 408 2.76 10.33 1.05
N PHE A 409 3.31 9.12 1.09
CA PHE A 409 3.25 8.16 -0.03
C PHE A 409 2.43 6.92 0.31
N ASP A 410 2.03 6.19 -0.74
CA ASP A 410 1.32 4.92 -0.67
C ASP A 410 0.04 4.98 0.20
N ALA A 411 -0.18 4.01 1.06
CA ALA A 411 -1.29 3.99 2.01
C ALA A 411 -0.92 4.55 3.40
N ASN A 412 0.25 5.22 3.54
CA ASN A 412 0.70 5.78 4.81
C ASN A 412 -0.20 6.89 5.36
N ARG A 413 -0.03 7.26 6.63
CA ARG A 413 -0.88 8.15 7.43
C ARG A 413 -0.24 9.52 7.64
N PRO A 414 -0.36 10.49 6.70
CA PRO A 414 0.32 11.78 6.79
C PRO A 414 -0.11 12.64 8.00
N LEU A 415 -1.33 12.46 8.49
CA LEU A 415 -1.89 13.23 9.60
C LEU A 415 -1.67 12.55 10.97
N PHE A 416 -1.13 11.34 10.99
CA PHE A 416 -1.09 10.52 12.21
C PHE A 416 -0.40 11.22 13.39
N ALA A 417 0.67 11.97 13.14
CA ALA A 417 1.42 12.61 14.22
C ALA A 417 0.60 13.65 15.01
N HIS A 418 -0.53 14.16 14.49
CA HIS A 418 -1.46 14.98 15.27
C HIS A 418 -1.95 14.27 16.55
N ARG A 419 -2.02 12.93 16.55
CA ARG A 419 -2.48 12.14 17.70
C ARG A 419 -1.48 12.06 18.85
N ARG A 420 -0.25 12.50 18.66
CA ARG A 420 0.80 12.43 19.69
C ARG A 420 0.80 11.07 20.42
N ALA A 421 1.09 9.99 19.68
CA ALA A 421 0.96 8.61 20.17
C ALA A 421 2.14 8.17 21.05
N SER A 422 3.27 8.89 21.05
CA SER A 422 4.48 8.59 21.82
C SER A 422 5.16 9.87 22.31
N PRO A 423 6.06 9.80 23.31
CA PRO A 423 6.84 10.93 23.81
C PRO A 423 7.67 11.64 22.74
N VAL A 424 8.22 10.87 21.78
CA VAL A 424 9.03 11.37 20.66
C VAL A 424 8.46 10.82 19.34
N GLN A 425 8.21 11.69 18.36
CA GLN A 425 7.75 11.34 17.02
C GLN A 425 8.76 11.80 15.97
N ILE A 426 9.18 10.89 15.09
CA ILE A 426 10.23 11.10 14.09
C ILE A 426 9.68 10.78 12.70
N SER A 427 9.84 11.69 11.74
CA SER A 427 9.65 11.43 10.31
C SER A 427 10.92 10.84 9.70
N TYR A 428 10.78 9.75 8.96
CA TYR A 428 11.89 9.10 8.26
C TYR A 428 11.43 8.61 6.87
N HIS A 429 12.31 8.70 5.88
CA HIS A 429 12.03 8.44 4.46
C HIS A 429 11.00 9.35 3.79
N ASP A 430 10.62 10.46 4.44
CA ASP A 430 9.81 11.50 3.80
C ASP A 430 10.73 12.57 3.18
N PRO A 431 10.59 12.92 1.89
CA PRO A 431 11.51 13.84 1.20
C PRO A 431 11.17 15.34 1.39
N ALA A 432 10.33 15.69 2.36
CA ALA A 432 10.03 17.07 2.76
C ALA A 432 9.49 17.11 4.21
N THR A 433 9.21 18.31 4.72
CA THR A 433 8.58 18.52 6.02
C THR A 433 7.19 17.84 6.08
N SER A 434 6.80 17.28 7.23
CA SER A 434 5.44 16.80 7.46
C SER A 434 4.43 17.96 7.63
N GLY A 435 4.90 19.15 7.98
CA GLY A 435 4.05 20.30 8.31
C GLY A 435 3.38 20.23 9.68
N LEU A 436 3.63 19.15 10.44
CA LEU A 436 2.95 18.86 11.71
C LEU A 436 3.77 19.37 12.90
N ALA A 437 3.16 20.17 13.76
CA ALA A 437 3.80 20.66 14.99
C ALA A 437 4.13 19.53 15.99
N GLN A 438 3.40 18.42 15.92
CA GLN A 438 3.57 17.25 16.79
C GLN A 438 4.64 16.27 16.28
N MET A 439 5.20 16.47 15.10
CA MET A 439 6.37 15.74 14.60
C MET A 439 7.63 16.44 15.11
N ASP A 440 8.34 15.81 16.04
CA ASP A 440 9.48 16.47 16.72
C ASP A 440 10.71 16.57 15.83
N TYR A 441 10.97 15.51 15.06
CA TYR A 441 12.20 15.37 14.28
C TYR A 441 11.98 14.82 12.88
N LEU A 442 12.85 15.24 11.97
CA LEU A 442 13.02 14.65 10.63
C LEU A 442 14.44 14.12 10.52
N VAL A 443 14.60 12.84 10.14
CA VAL A 443 15.91 12.26 9.84
C VAL A 443 16.31 12.59 8.40
N SER A 444 17.53 13.10 8.22
CA SER A 444 18.07 13.52 6.95
C SER A 444 19.61 13.39 6.93
N ASP A 445 20.28 14.00 5.95
CA ASP A 445 21.72 14.20 5.95
C ASP A 445 22.10 15.66 5.62
N ARG A 446 23.40 15.95 5.65
CA ARG A 446 23.92 17.30 5.40
C ARG A 446 23.74 17.78 3.95
N TYR A 447 23.55 16.87 3.00
CA TYR A 447 23.39 17.17 1.58
C TYR A 447 21.92 17.38 1.21
N LEU A 448 21.04 16.54 1.73
CA LEU A 448 19.61 16.65 1.55
C LEU A 448 19.04 17.91 2.21
N THR A 449 19.53 18.24 3.42
CA THR A 449 19.06 19.39 4.20
C THR A 449 20.24 20.24 4.67
N PRO A 450 20.81 21.10 3.82
CA PRO A 450 21.86 22.03 4.20
C PRO A 450 21.45 22.94 5.36
N ARG A 451 22.42 23.41 6.16
CA ARG A 451 22.11 24.25 7.34
C ARG A 451 21.33 25.52 7.02
N GLY A 452 21.54 26.13 5.86
CA GLY A 452 20.81 27.32 5.40
C GLY A 452 19.33 27.09 5.08
N GLN A 453 18.85 25.83 5.03
CA GLN A 453 17.48 25.49 4.67
C GLN A 453 16.65 24.94 5.83
N ILE A 454 17.13 25.04 7.08
CA ILE A 454 16.44 24.52 8.26
C ILE A 454 15.04 25.14 8.40
N ALA A 455 14.87 26.40 8.02
CA ALA A 455 13.59 27.11 8.09
C ALA A 455 12.50 26.49 7.19
N ALA A 456 12.86 25.66 6.22
CA ALA A 456 11.90 24.95 5.36
C ALA A 456 11.23 23.75 6.03
N PHE A 457 11.58 23.43 7.28
CA PHE A 457 11.04 22.28 8.03
C PHE A 457 10.34 22.76 9.30
N THR A 458 9.25 22.10 9.67
CA THR A 458 8.58 22.30 10.97
C THR A 458 9.29 21.51 12.06
N GLU A 459 9.92 20.41 11.69
CA GLU A 459 10.65 19.50 12.56
C GLU A 459 12.09 19.98 12.83
N ARG A 460 12.67 19.51 13.91
CA ARG A 460 14.12 19.58 14.12
C ARG A 460 14.82 18.54 13.23
N VAL A 461 15.67 19.00 12.32
CA VAL A 461 16.37 18.13 11.39
C VAL A 461 17.54 17.41 12.08
N LEU A 462 17.49 16.08 12.11
CA LEU A 462 18.53 15.19 12.61
C LEU A 462 19.36 14.69 11.43
N ARG A 463 20.62 15.12 11.34
CA ARG A 463 21.49 14.83 10.21
C ARG A 463 22.40 13.65 10.47
N LEU A 464 22.24 12.60 9.67
CA LEU A 464 23.20 11.52 9.53
C LEU A 464 24.36 11.95 8.64
N PRO A 465 25.52 11.28 8.65
CA PRO A 465 26.59 11.51 7.69
C PRO A 465 26.16 11.27 6.24
N SER A 466 25.35 10.25 6.00
CA SER A 466 24.64 9.95 4.75
C SER A 466 23.22 9.45 5.07
N PHE A 467 22.26 9.66 4.18
CA PHE A 467 20.87 9.26 4.43
C PHE A 467 20.53 7.90 3.83
N TYR A 468 20.79 7.72 2.55
CA TYR A 468 20.39 6.52 1.82
C TYR A 468 21.13 5.28 2.31
N ILE A 469 20.41 4.19 2.44
CA ILE A 469 20.92 2.87 2.86
C ILE A 469 20.09 1.78 2.18
N ILE A 470 20.72 0.73 1.70
CA ILE A 470 20.07 -0.43 1.11
C ILE A 470 21.02 -1.64 1.18
N ASP A 471 20.48 -2.83 1.37
CA ASP A 471 21.24 -4.05 1.20
C ASP A 471 21.56 -4.28 -0.29
N PRO A 472 22.77 -4.73 -0.63
CA PRO A 472 23.09 -5.16 -1.97
C PRO A 472 22.11 -6.23 -2.47
N PRO A 473 21.77 -6.24 -3.79
CA PRO A 473 20.99 -7.33 -4.37
C PRO A 473 21.66 -8.69 -4.14
N GLU A 474 20.88 -9.73 -3.83
CA GLU A 474 21.40 -11.07 -3.49
C GLU A 474 22.05 -11.78 -4.68
N ASP A 475 21.45 -11.67 -5.88
CA ASP A 475 21.95 -12.27 -7.13
C ASP A 475 21.94 -11.23 -8.27
N PRO A 476 22.85 -10.24 -8.26
CA PRO A 476 22.89 -9.23 -9.31
C PRO A 476 23.62 -9.78 -10.55
N PRO A 477 23.17 -9.43 -11.77
CA PRO A 477 23.92 -9.76 -12.97
C PRO A 477 25.32 -9.14 -12.94
N PRO A 478 26.32 -9.74 -13.64
CA PRO A 478 27.67 -9.20 -13.68
C PRO A 478 27.68 -7.79 -14.32
N VAL A 479 28.65 -6.96 -13.94
CA VAL A 479 28.85 -5.66 -14.61
C VAL A 479 29.38 -5.92 -16.01
N SER A 480 28.68 -5.44 -17.04
CA SER A 480 29.09 -5.59 -18.43
C SER A 480 30.28 -4.67 -18.79
N ARG A 481 30.96 -4.96 -19.89
CA ARG A 481 31.89 -3.99 -20.52
C ARG A 481 31.11 -2.75 -20.95
N LEU A 482 31.81 -1.63 -21.13
CA LEU A 482 31.19 -0.38 -21.60
C LEU A 482 30.58 -0.58 -23.00
N PRO A 483 29.24 -0.40 -23.16
CA PRO A 483 28.54 -0.72 -24.42
C PRO A 483 29.07 0.07 -25.62
N MET A 484 29.32 1.38 -25.48
CA MET A 484 29.78 2.23 -26.56
C MET A 484 31.16 1.81 -27.12
N ALA A 485 31.99 1.15 -26.32
CA ALA A 485 33.29 0.66 -26.79
C ALA A 485 33.15 -0.46 -27.84
N ALA A 486 32.07 -1.25 -27.78
CA ALA A 486 31.79 -2.32 -28.72
C ALA A 486 30.86 -1.89 -29.85
N SER A 487 29.77 -1.16 -29.56
CA SER A 487 28.73 -0.78 -30.52
C SER A 487 29.03 0.50 -31.31
N ARG A 488 29.98 1.30 -30.86
CA ARG A 488 30.26 2.68 -31.36
C ARG A 488 29.03 3.60 -31.29
N SER A 489 28.00 3.22 -30.54
CA SER A 489 26.80 3.99 -30.32
C SER A 489 26.60 4.24 -28.83
N VAL A 490 26.41 5.49 -28.45
CA VAL A 490 26.19 5.90 -27.06
C VAL A 490 24.72 5.72 -26.69
N THR A 491 24.47 5.12 -25.52
CA THR A 491 23.15 5.02 -24.96
C THR A 491 23.07 5.63 -23.57
N LEU A 492 22.31 6.70 -23.45
CA LEU A 492 21.91 7.31 -22.18
C LEU A 492 20.64 6.65 -21.65
N ALA A 493 20.38 6.71 -20.34
CA ALA A 493 19.13 6.17 -19.80
C ALA A 493 18.54 7.00 -18.66
N CYS A 494 17.20 6.96 -18.56
CA CYS A 494 16.48 7.33 -17.35
C CYS A 494 15.39 6.30 -17.08
N PHE A 495 15.50 5.58 -15.95
CA PHE A 495 14.54 4.56 -15.51
C PHE A 495 13.70 5.02 -14.32
N ASN A 496 13.59 6.32 -14.14
CA ASN A 496 12.77 6.93 -13.10
C ASN A 496 11.29 7.01 -13.49
N ASN A 497 10.45 7.21 -12.46
CA ASN A 497 9.03 7.50 -12.63
C ASN A 497 8.83 8.67 -13.60
N PRO A 498 8.03 8.52 -14.67
CA PRO A 498 7.77 9.57 -15.66
C PRO A 498 7.22 10.89 -15.08
N LEU A 499 6.54 10.86 -13.94
CA LEU A 499 6.12 12.07 -13.21
C LEU A 499 7.28 12.98 -12.81
N LYS A 500 8.48 12.42 -12.66
CA LYS A 500 9.70 13.16 -12.35
C LYS A 500 10.30 13.86 -13.58
N ILE A 501 9.85 13.51 -14.79
CA ILE A 501 10.40 13.99 -16.05
C ILE A 501 9.62 15.23 -16.51
N SER A 502 10.09 16.41 -16.10
CA SER A 502 9.52 17.69 -16.48
C SER A 502 9.90 18.08 -17.93
N GLN A 503 9.17 19.03 -18.50
CA GLN A 503 9.49 19.57 -19.82
C GLN A 503 10.89 20.21 -19.86
N ALA A 504 11.31 20.86 -18.77
CA ALA A 504 12.65 21.42 -18.65
C ALA A 504 13.74 20.34 -18.73
N VAL A 505 13.49 19.18 -18.13
CA VAL A 505 14.39 18.03 -18.17
C VAL A 505 14.47 17.43 -19.58
N LEU A 506 13.35 17.32 -20.30
CA LEU A 506 13.35 16.83 -21.68
C LEU A 506 14.16 17.77 -22.59
N LYS A 507 14.00 19.09 -22.42
CA LYS A 507 14.83 20.09 -23.15
C LYS A 507 16.31 19.92 -22.82
N LEU A 508 16.66 19.73 -21.55
CA LEU A 508 18.04 19.52 -21.11
C LEU A 508 18.66 18.27 -21.75
N TRP A 509 17.91 17.15 -21.77
CA TRP A 509 18.36 15.91 -22.41
C TRP A 509 18.44 16.03 -23.93
N ALA A 510 17.53 16.76 -24.56
CA ALA A 510 17.59 17.07 -26.00
C ALA A 510 18.93 17.79 -26.35
N SER A 511 19.36 18.73 -25.50
CA SER A 511 20.64 19.44 -25.72
C SER A 511 21.87 18.51 -25.66
N ILE A 512 21.81 17.40 -24.90
CA ILE A 512 22.87 16.38 -24.93
C ILE A 512 22.82 15.59 -26.25
N LEU A 513 21.60 15.15 -26.62
CA LEU A 513 21.40 14.40 -27.85
C LEU A 513 21.76 15.17 -29.09
N GLU A 514 21.51 16.48 -29.13
CA GLU A 514 21.92 17.37 -30.21
C GLU A 514 23.46 17.44 -30.36
N ARG A 515 24.20 17.57 -29.25
CA ARG A 515 25.65 17.65 -29.24
C ARG A 515 26.39 16.36 -29.58
N ILE A 516 25.72 15.21 -29.40
CA ILE A 516 26.30 13.88 -29.63
C ILE A 516 25.50 13.16 -30.71
N PRO A 517 25.88 13.31 -32.00
CA PRO A 517 25.20 12.60 -33.08
C PRO A 517 25.23 11.08 -32.89
N GLY A 518 24.13 10.40 -33.16
CA GLY A 518 23.98 8.95 -32.97
C GLY A 518 23.78 8.47 -31.53
N CYS A 519 23.84 9.38 -30.54
CA CYS A 519 23.47 9.05 -29.16
C CYS A 519 21.98 8.74 -29.02
N ARG A 520 21.63 7.73 -28.27
CA ARG A 520 20.26 7.31 -27.97
C ARG A 520 19.90 7.57 -26.52
N LEU A 521 18.61 7.80 -26.25
CA LEU A 521 18.07 7.87 -24.90
C LEU A 521 17.10 6.70 -24.67
N ALA A 522 17.41 5.85 -23.68
CA ALA A 522 16.56 4.77 -23.22
C ALA A 522 15.70 5.23 -22.04
N LEU A 523 14.39 5.10 -22.18
CA LEU A 523 13.40 5.40 -21.14
C LEU A 523 12.67 4.12 -20.75
N ARG A 524 12.46 3.93 -19.43
CA ARG A 524 11.74 2.78 -18.93
C ARG A 524 11.16 3.05 -17.54
N TYR A 525 9.93 2.60 -17.34
CA TYR A 525 9.30 2.57 -16.03
C TYR A 525 8.11 1.62 -16.05
N HIS A 526 8.21 0.46 -15.38
CA HIS A 526 7.17 -0.56 -15.36
C HIS A 526 6.51 -0.75 -16.74
N GLN A 527 5.17 -0.73 -16.80
CA GLN A 527 4.40 -0.84 -18.04
C GLN A 527 4.03 0.52 -18.69
N TYR A 528 4.57 1.64 -18.17
CA TYR A 528 4.17 2.99 -18.61
C TYR A 528 4.34 3.20 -20.12
N TYR A 529 5.48 2.78 -20.68
CA TYR A 529 5.78 2.95 -22.10
C TYR A 529 5.23 1.83 -22.99
N ARG A 530 4.35 0.94 -22.48
CA ARG A 530 3.63 -0.04 -23.32
C ARG A 530 2.56 0.64 -24.18
N GLY A 531 1.90 1.69 -23.64
CA GLY A 531 0.88 2.48 -24.35
C GLY A 531 1.50 3.31 -25.48
N GLN A 532 0.75 3.48 -26.58
CA GLN A 532 1.19 4.31 -27.71
C GLN A 532 1.23 5.80 -27.34
N GLU A 533 0.30 6.27 -26.54
CA GLU A 533 0.14 7.69 -26.17
C GLU A 533 1.35 8.26 -25.39
N PRO A 534 1.86 7.62 -24.34
CA PRO A 534 3.08 8.06 -23.67
C PRO A 534 4.28 8.12 -24.62
N ARG A 535 4.39 7.14 -25.54
CA ARG A 535 5.48 7.10 -26.53
C ARG A 535 5.37 8.27 -27.51
N ARG A 536 4.16 8.46 -28.08
CA ARG A 536 3.88 9.55 -29.02
C ARG A 536 4.23 10.90 -28.41
N ARG A 537 3.76 11.17 -27.19
CA ARG A 537 4.02 12.41 -26.46
C ARG A 537 5.52 12.68 -26.27
N ILE A 538 6.28 11.69 -25.85
CA ILE A 538 7.73 11.84 -25.69
C ILE A 538 8.42 12.09 -27.03
N HIS A 539 8.05 11.37 -28.09
CA HIS A 539 8.59 11.60 -29.44
C HIS A 539 8.26 13.00 -29.97
N GLU A 540 7.01 13.46 -29.80
CA GLU A 540 6.58 14.81 -30.20
C GLU A 540 7.37 15.90 -29.44
N GLU A 541 7.62 15.69 -28.14
CA GLU A 541 8.38 16.66 -27.36
C GLU A 541 9.83 16.72 -27.82
N PHE A 542 10.49 15.59 -28.06
CA PHE A 542 11.85 15.57 -28.59
C PHE A 542 11.94 16.07 -30.05
N ALA A 543 10.92 15.83 -30.86
CA ALA A 543 10.85 16.36 -32.22
C ALA A 543 10.86 17.89 -32.26
N ARG A 544 10.31 18.58 -31.25
CA ARG A 544 10.39 20.06 -31.13
C ARG A 544 11.81 20.58 -31.01
N TYR A 545 12.72 19.72 -30.58
CA TYR A 545 14.18 20.01 -30.47
C TYR A 545 14.98 19.36 -31.59
N GLY A 546 14.33 18.91 -32.68
CA GLY A 546 14.99 18.29 -33.81
C GLY A 546 15.53 16.87 -33.57
N ILE A 547 15.14 16.22 -32.49
CA ILE A 547 15.59 14.86 -32.17
C ILE A 547 14.64 13.84 -32.78
N HIS A 548 15.18 12.98 -33.63
CA HIS A 548 14.41 11.95 -34.34
C HIS A 548 13.95 10.83 -33.40
N ALA A 549 12.76 10.25 -33.67
CA ALA A 549 12.11 9.27 -32.79
C ALA A 549 12.92 7.97 -32.61
N ASP A 550 13.70 7.53 -33.61
CA ASP A 550 14.57 6.35 -33.53
C ASP A 550 15.70 6.45 -32.51
N ARG A 551 16.00 7.68 -32.08
CA ARG A 551 16.99 7.95 -31.03
C ARG A 551 16.41 7.82 -29.62
N ILE A 552 15.08 7.67 -29.47
CA ILE A 552 14.41 7.54 -28.19
C ILE A 552 13.87 6.11 -28.08
N VAL A 553 14.53 5.29 -27.28
CA VAL A 553 14.17 3.89 -27.07
C VAL A 553 13.33 3.76 -25.81
N MET A 554 12.13 3.22 -25.95
CA MET A 554 11.22 3.01 -24.81
C MET A 554 10.90 1.53 -24.65
N SER A 555 11.22 0.97 -23.48
CA SER A 555 10.99 -0.44 -23.15
C SER A 555 10.09 -0.63 -21.94
N HIS A 556 9.45 -1.80 -21.82
CA HIS A 556 8.45 -2.05 -20.78
C HIS A 556 8.38 -3.50 -20.31
N ASP A 557 8.88 -4.48 -21.05
CA ASP A 557 8.72 -5.90 -20.68
C ASP A 557 9.88 -6.37 -19.80
N ILE A 558 9.62 -6.43 -18.47
CA ILE A 558 10.54 -6.95 -17.46
C ILE A 558 9.71 -7.60 -16.36
N HIS A 559 10.08 -8.81 -15.99
CA HIS A 559 9.33 -9.64 -15.07
C HIS A 559 10.07 -9.90 -13.74
N THR A 560 11.40 -9.80 -13.73
CA THR A 560 12.22 -10.09 -12.55
C THR A 560 13.19 -8.95 -12.21
N SER A 561 13.65 -8.91 -10.95
CA SER A 561 14.68 -7.96 -10.51
C SER A 561 16.00 -8.18 -11.26
N HIS A 562 16.36 -9.41 -11.59
CA HIS A 562 17.56 -9.73 -12.36
C HIS A 562 17.48 -9.16 -13.80
N GLU A 563 16.35 -9.33 -14.50
CA GLU A 563 16.10 -8.74 -15.81
C GLU A 563 16.14 -7.21 -15.75
N HIS A 564 15.55 -6.64 -14.67
CA HIS A 564 15.59 -5.20 -14.44
C HIS A 564 17.00 -4.67 -14.37
N LEU A 565 17.86 -5.27 -13.55
CA LEU A 565 19.27 -4.88 -13.44
C LEU A 565 20.04 -5.15 -14.75
N SER A 566 19.75 -6.24 -15.45
CA SER A 566 20.40 -6.57 -16.72
C SER A 566 20.20 -5.51 -17.82
N THR A 567 19.13 -4.72 -17.74
CA THR A 567 18.93 -3.64 -18.72
C THR A 567 20.00 -2.56 -18.70
N TYR A 568 20.69 -2.37 -17.56
CA TYR A 568 21.83 -1.47 -17.48
C TYR A 568 23.06 -1.95 -18.26
N HIS A 569 23.08 -3.20 -18.75
CA HIS A 569 24.17 -3.70 -19.61
C HIS A 569 24.31 -2.91 -20.90
N GLY A 570 23.21 -2.39 -21.45
CA GLY A 570 23.20 -1.60 -22.68
C GLY A 570 23.36 -0.09 -22.47
N ILE A 571 23.65 0.38 -21.24
CA ILE A 571 23.64 1.79 -20.89
C ILE A 571 25.07 2.26 -20.57
N ASP A 572 25.47 3.38 -21.15
CA ASP A 572 26.77 3.99 -20.90
C ASP A 572 26.72 4.99 -19.73
N LEU A 573 25.66 5.80 -19.66
CA LEU A 573 25.53 6.87 -18.68
C LEU A 573 24.04 7.05 -18.34
N ALA A 574 23.69 7.27 -17.07
CA ALA A 574 22.34 7.54 -16.65
C ALA A 574 22.10 9.03 -16.37
N LEU A 575 20.88 9.48 -16.64
CA LEU A 575 20.43 10.85 -16.49
C LEU A 575 19.38 10.94 -15.37
N ASP A 576 19.66 11.78 -14.38
CA ASP A 576 18.74 12.01 -13.27
C ASP A 576 17.69 13.07 -13.62
N PRO A 577 16.40 12.84 -13.30
CA PRO A 577 15.35 13.82 -13.55
C PRO A 577 15.27 14.91 -12.47
N SER A 578 14.55 15.98 -12.75
CA SER A 578 14.27 17.12 -11.87
C SER A 578 12.80 17.55 -12.05
N PRO A 579 12.09 18.05 -11.01
CA PRO A 579 12.57 18.49 -9.69
C PRO A 579 12.72 17.39 -8.64
N PHE A 580 12.24 16.18 -8.87
CA PHE A 580 12.38 15.06 -7.96
C PHE A 580 13.42 14.05 -8.50
N SER A 581 14.56 13.99 -7.85
CA SER A 581 15.70 13.14 -8.24
C SER A 581 15.45 11.65 -7.97
N GLY A 582 16.31 10.79 -8.53
CA GLY A 582 16.33 9.36 -8.27
C GLY A 582 16.82 9.02 -6.86
N SER A 583 16.51 7.81 -6.42
CA SER A 583 17.08 7.21 -5.19
C SER A 583 17.47 5.76 -5.47
N THR A 584 16.56 4.81 -5.44
CA THR A 584 16.81 3.39 -5.76
C THR A 584 17.31 3.22 -7.19
N THR A 585 16.73 3.91 -8.16
CA THR A 585 17.19 3.89 -9.56
C THR A 585 18.62 4.41 -9.72
N THR A 586 19.03 5.39 -8.90
CA THR A 586 20.41 5.86 -8.84
C THR A 586 21.34 4.78 -8.28
N PHE A 587 20.95 4.15 -7.16
CA PHE A 587 21.71 3.04 -6.58
C PHE A 587 21.86 1.89 -7.57
N GLU A 588 20.79 1.46 -8.22
CA GLU A 588 20.78 0.38 -9.22
C GLU A 588 21.71 0.67 -10.40
N ALA A 589 21.67 1.89 -10.94
CA ALA A 589 22.56 2.32 -12.00
C ALA A 589 24.04 2.21 -11.56
N LEU A 590 24.37 2.78 -10.40
CA LEU A 590 25.74 2.73 -9.85
C LEU A 590 26.17 1.28 -9.54
N TRP A 591 25.25 0.45 -9.01
CA TRP A 591 25.50 -0.97 -8.74
C TRP A 591 25.81 -1.76 -10.01
N MET A 592 25.19 -1.38 -11.12
CA MET A 592 25.42 -1.98 -12.43
C MET A 592 26.58 -1.32 -13.21
N GLY A 593 27.35 -0.47 -12.54
CA GLY A 593 28.52 0.18 -13.13
C GLY A 593 28.18 1.38 -14.01
N VAL A 594 26.95 1.89 -13.96
CA VAL A 594 26.51 3.04 -14.77
C VAL A 594 26.53 4.30 -13.91
N PRO A 595 27.44 5.28 -14.17
CA PRO A 595 27.41 6.53 -13.45
C PRO A 595 26.18 7.37 -13.82
N VAL A 596 25.73 8.21 -12.88
CA VAL A 596 24.52 9.02 -13.00
C VAL A 596 24.87 10.49 -12.92
N ILE A 597 24.44 11.28 -13.90
CA ILE A 597 24.58 12.75 -13.84
C ILE A 597 23.34 13.32 -13.16
N THR A 598 23.54 14.22 -12.20
CA THR A 598 22.46 14.94 -11.52
C THR A 598 22.72 16.43 -11.45
N ARG A 599 21.64 17.22 -11.41
CA ARG A 599 21.65 18.64 -11.06
C ARG A 599 20.69 18.84 -9.88
N PRO A 600 21.23 18.90 -8.64
CA PRO A 600 20.38 19.11 -7.47
C PRO A 600 19.75 20.50 -7.49
N GLY A 601 18.47 20.56 -7.15
CA GLY A 601 17.75 21.82 -6.89
C GLY A 601 17.81 22.23 -5.42
N ASP A 602 16.85 23.05 -5.00
CA ASP A 602 16.80 23.59 -3.65
C ASP A 602 15.98 22.75 -2.66
N THR A 603 15.15 21.85 -3.16
CA THR A 603 14.29 20.98 -2.31
C THR A 603 15.04 19.73 -1.85
N MET A 604 14.63 19.14 -0.73
CA MET A 604 15.17 17.85 -0.27
C MET A 604 14.96 16.76 -1.33
N ALA A 605 13.79 16.71 -1.98
CA ALA A 605 13.45 15.75 -3.01
C ALA A 605 14.38 15.82 -4.23
N SER A 606 14.89 17.00 -4.58
CA SER A 606 15.77 17.20 -5.72
C SER A 606 17.24 16.81 -5.48
N ARG A 607 17.60 16.37 -4.26
CA ARG A 607 19.00 16.18 -3.83
C ARG A 607 19.37 14.73 -3.51
N TRP A 608 18.47 13.79 -3.69
CA TRP A 608 18.73 12.37 -3.31
C TRP A 608 19.88 11.78 -4.11
N THR A 609 19.87 11.92 -5.44
CA THR A 609 20.99 11.46 -6.29
C THR A 609 22.31 12.12 -5.90
N ALA A 610 22.32 13.44 -5.66
CA ALA A 610 23.53 14.15 -5.26
C ALA A 610 24.06 13.67 -3.90
N SER A 611 23.19 13.37 -2.92
CA SER A 611 23.59 12.78 -1.64
C SER A 611 24.21 11.39 -1.82
N ILE A 612 23.63 10.55 -2.66
CA ILE A 612 24.15 9.22 -2.99
C ILE A 612 25.53 9.34 -3.65
N LEU A 613 25.67 10.18 -4.69
CA LEU A 613 26.93 10.39 -5.42
C LEU A 613 28.04 10.87 -4.50
N ARG A 614 27.77 11.85 -3.64
CA ARG A 614 28.75 12.33 -2.66
C ARG A 614 29.15 11.28 -1.66
N THR A 615 28.22 10.42 -1.27
CA THR A 615 28.50 9.33 -0.31
C THR A 615 29.47 8.29 -0.90
N VAL A 616 29.44 8.09 -2.22
CA VAL A 616 30.37 7.21 -2.93
C VAL A 616 31.55 7.96 -3.55
N GLY A 617 31.64 9.29 -3.35
CA GLY A 617 32.75 10.14 -3.83
C GLY A 617 32.74 10.34 -5.34
N LEU A 618 31.59 10.59 -5.95
CA LEU A 618 31.37 10.85 -7.38
C LEU A 618 30.90 12.29 -7.61
N ASP A 619 31.56 13.26 -6.96
CA ASP A 619 31.18 14.68 -7.04
C ASP A 619 31.27 15.24 -8.46
N GLU A 620 32.14 14.67 -9.29
CA GLU A 620 32.32 15.03 -10.69
C GLU A 620 31.11 14.80 -11.61
N PHE A 621 30.10 14.06 -11.13
CA PHE A 621 28.82 13.86 -11.81
C PHE A 621 27.71 14.77 -11.30
N ILE A 622 28.00 15.71 -10.39
CA ILE A 622 27.05 16.65 -9.82
C ILE A 622 27.22 18.02 -10.47
N ALA A 623 26.26 18.37 -11.32
CA ALA A 623 26.26 19.65 -12.03
C ALA A 623 25.68 20.77 -11.14
N LYS A 624 26.19 22.00 -11.33
CA LYS A 624 25.71 23.23 -10.67
C LYS A 624 24.75 24.04 -11.56
N SER A 625 24.75 23.77 -12.87
CA SER A 625 23.88 24.43 -13.85
C SER A 625 23.46 23.45 -14.94
N ASP A 626 22.51 23.84 -15.81
CA ASP A 626 22.08 23.07 -16.97
C ASP A 626 23.22 22.90 -17.98
N GLU A 627 24.04 23.95 -18.19
CA GLU A 627 25.21 23.92 -19.07
C GLU A 627 26.26 22.94 -18.56
N GLU A 628 26.52 22.93 -17.24
CA GLU A 628 27.46 22.00 -16.63
C GLU A 628 26.93 20.55 -16.70
N TYR A 629 25.60 20.32 -16.55
CA TYR A 629 25.01 19.01 -16.72
C TYR A 629 25.30 18.43 -18.11
N VAL A 630 25.07 19.22 -19.15
CA VAL A 630 25.40 18.84 -20.53
C VAL A 630 26.91 18.66 -20.73
N ALA A 631 27.70 19.56 -20.18
CA ALA A 631 29.17 19.49 -20.30
C ALA A 631 29.76 18.24 -19.62
N ILE A 632 29.22 17.81 -18.48
CA ILE A 632 29.60 16.56 -17.80
C ILE A 632 29.33 15.36 -18.72
N ALA A 633 28.10 15.29 -19.30
CA ALA A 633 27.76 14.22 -20.23
C ALA A 633 28.76 14.12 -21.40
N CYS A 634 28.99 15.22 -22.12
CA CYS A 634 29.89 15.26 -23.24
C CYS A 634 31.33 14.85 -22.83
N ARG A 635 31.84 15.45 -21.74
CA ARG A 635 33.21 15.19 -21.24
C ARG A 635 33.48 13.71 -20.92
N TRP A 636 32.51 13.02 -20.30
CA TRP A 636 32.67 11.61 -19.95
C TRP A 636 32.53 10.70 -21.16
N LEU A 637 31.64 11.03 -22.09
CA LEU A 637 31.44 10.27 -23.33
C LEU A 637 32.60 10.43 -24.34
N GLU A 638 33.34 11.53 -24.26
CA GLU A 638 34.59 11.74 -25.02
C GLU A 638 35.80 10.97 -24.45
N LYS A 639 35.64 10.37 -23.24
CA LYS A 639 36.70 9.62 -22.56
C LYS A 639 36.31 8.17 -22.30
N PRO A 640 36.09 7.35 -23.33
CA PRO A 640 35.57 6.00 -23.18
C PRO A 640 36.44 5.10 -22.29
N ASP A 641 37.75 5.22 -22.33
CA ASP A 641 38.65 4.42 -21.49
C ASP A 641 38.48 4.74 -20.00
N SER A 642 38.36 6.04 -19.67
CA SER A 642 38.10 6.47 -18.28
C SER A 642 36.73 6.01 -17.80
N LEU A 643 35.69 6.08 -18.64
CA LEU A 643 34.36 5.63 -18.34
C LEU A 643 34.30 4.10 -18.17
N ALA A 644 35.03 3.35 -19.00
CA ALA A 644 35.15 1.90 -18.89
C ALA A 644 35.83 1.47 -17.57
N ALA A 645 36.95 2.16 -17.22
CA ALA A 645 37.65 1.91 -15.96
C ALA A 645 36.74 2.20 -14.74
N LEU A 646 36.03 3.34 -14.76
CA LEU A 646 35.05 3.66 -13.72
C LEU A 646 33.93 2.58 -13.61
N ARG A 647 33.37 2.17 -14.75
CA ARG A 647 32.33 1.15 -14.81
C ARG A 647 32.72 -0.14 -14.10
N GLN A 648 33.92 -0.64 -14.29
CA GLN A 648 34.42 -1.87 -13.71
C GLN A 648 34.62 -1.79 -12.18
N THR A 649 34.92 -0.61 -11.68
CA THR A 649 35.26 -0.39 -10.25
C THR A 649 34.03 0.10 -9.43
N LEU A 650 32.99 0.60 -10.09
CA LEU A 650 31.90 1.34 -9.45
C LEU A 650 31.10 0.49 -8.47
N ARG A 651 30.75 -0.76 -8.83
CA ARG A 651 30.05 -1.70 -7.92
C ARG A 651 30.82 -1.91 -6.63
N ALA A 652 32.13 -2.20 -6.70
CA ALA A 652 32.93 -2.42 -5.51
C ALA A 652 33.01 -1.15 -4.64
N ARG A 653 33.10 0.02 -5.27
CA ARG A 653 33.10 1.32 -4.60
C ARG A 653 31.77 1.57 -3.86
N VAL A 654 30.63 1.27 -4.49
CA VAL A 654 29.30 1.36 -3.86
C VAL A 654 29.17 0.37 -2.71
N ALA A 655 29.56 -0.89 -2.90
CA ALA A 655 29.46 -1.95 -1.89
C ALA A 655 30.28 -1.64 -0.62
N SER A 656 31.44 -0.99 -0.79
CA SER A 656 32.30 -0.58 0.35
C SER A 656 31.91 0.76 0.96
N SER A 657 30.90 1.44 0.43
CA SER A 657 30.46 2.76 0.91
C SER A 657 29.45 2.65 2.05
N PRO A 658 29.20 3.75 2.77
CA PRO A 658 28.15 3.82 3.78
C PRO A 658 26.74 3.50 3.29
N LEU A 659 26.51 3.47 1.96
CA LEU A 659 25.22 3.10 1.37
C LEU A 659 24.83 1.63 1.63
N CYS A 660 25.83 0.76 1.84
CA CYS A 660 25.64 -0.68 2.05
C CYS A 660 26.07 -1.13 3.45
N ASP A 661 26.44 -0.21 4.36
CA ASP A 661 26.86 -0.54 5.72
C ASP A 661 25.68 -0.39 6.72
N GLY A 662 24.86 -1.43 6.78
CA GLY A 662 23.72 -1.50 7.71
C GLY A 662 24.16 -1.45 9.19
N ARG A 663 25.32 -2.01 9.55
CA ARG A 663 25.85 -1.98 10.92
C ARG A 663 26.23 -0.56 11.33
N LEU A 664 26.91 0.19 10.46
CA LEU A 664 27.23 1.59 10.70
C LEU A 664 25.96 2.42 10.85
N ARG A 665 24.98 2.24 9.95
CA ARG A 665 23.73 2.96 9.98
C ARG A 665 22.93 2.69 11.27
N SER A 666 22.80 1.44 11.67
CA SER A 666 22.10 1.06 12.92
C SER A 666 22.77 1.69 14.15
N ARG A 667 24.10 1.69 14.22
CA ARG A 667 24.83 2.39 15.30
C ARG A 667 24.58 3.90 15.29
N GLN A 668 24.52 4.53 14.12
CA GLN A 668 24.21 5.96 14.00
C GLN A 668 22.79 6.29 14.48
N LEU A 669 21.80 5.52 14.05
CA LEU A 669 20.41 5.68 14.49
C LEU A 669 20.22 5.33 15.97
N ALA A 670 20.87 4.30 16.48
CA ALA A 670 20.85 3.97 17.89
C ALA A 670 21.34 5.13 18.79
N ARG A 671 22.45 5.78 18.41
CA ARG A 671 22.95 6.98 19.11
C ARG A 671 21.94 8.13 19.05
N LEU A 672 21.34 8.33 17.88
CA LEU A 672 20.33 9.37 17.65
C LEU A 672 19.08 9.11 18.49
N PHE A 673 18.53 7.89 18.51
CA PHE A 673 17.38 7.52 19.32
C PHE A 673 17.62 7.72 20.81
N ARG A 674 18.78 7.30 21.32
CA ARG A 674 19.14 7.56 22.72
C ARG A 674 19.27 9.05 23.04
N ALA A 675 19.85 9.84 22.13
CA ALA A 675 20.02 11.27 22.33
C ALA A 675 18.67 12.03 22.40
N VAL A 676 17.73 11.69 21.51
CA VAL A 676 16.40 12.35 21.50
C VAL A 676 15.54 11.89 22.67
N ALA A 677 15.58 10.61 23.06
CA ALA A 677 14.91 10.08 24.24
C ALA A 677 15.40 10.80 25.52
N ASN A 678 16.72 10.86 25.70
CA ASN A 678 17.33 11.55 26.87
C ASN A 678 16.99 13.04 26.92
N ARG A 679 16.95 13.73 25.78
CA ARG A 679 16.53 15.14 25.70
C ARG A 679 15.09 15.30 26.15
N ARG A 680 14.17 14.48 25.68
CA ARG A 680 12.75 14.53 26.06
C ARG A 680 12.54 14.26 27.54
N HIS A 681 13.25 13.28 28.10
CA HIS A 681 13.16 12.97 29.53
C HIS A 681 13.67 14.09 30.44
N ARG A 682 14.70 14.84 30.03
CA ARG A 682 15.13 16.03 30.78
C ARG A 682 14.04 17.12 30.79
N GLY A 683 13.44 17.42 29.61
CA GLY A 683 12.32 18.37 29.51
C GLY A 683 11.11 17.96 30.36
N LEU A 684 10.71 16.68 30.32
CA LEU A 684 9.61 16.16 31.16
C LEU A 684 9.91 16.23 32.67
N ALA A 685 11.16 16.02 33.07
CA ALA A 685 11.56 16.17 34.48
C ALA A 685 11.48 17.64 34.93
N GLU A 686 11.89 18.58 34.09
CA GLU A 686 11.78 20.03 34.35
C GLU A 686 10.32 20.50 34.39
N GLU A 687 9.45 20.02 33.51
CA GLU A 687 8.02 20.32 33.52
C GLU A 687 7.32 19.83 34.81
N ASN A 688 7.72 18.66 35.35
CA ASN A 688 7.14 18.08 36.57
C ASN A 688 7.70 18.67 37.88
N THR A 689 8.84 19.34 37.86
CA THR A 689 9.44 19.99 39.03
C THR A 689 9.08 21.48 39.11
N GLY A 690 8.51 22.06 38.07
CA GLY A 690 8.09 23.48 38.01
C GLY A 690 6.60 23.69 38.28
N SER A 691 5.83 22.68 38.71
CA SER A 691 4.41 22.77 39.07
C SER A 691 4.19 22.73 40.58
#